data_3d0970992a8ba20532db71d2fe6a2d8e
#
_entry.id   3d0970992a8ba20532db71d2fe6a2d8e
#
_cell.length_a   1.000
_cell.length_b   1.000
_cell.length_c   1.000
_cell.angle_alpha   90.00
_cell.angle_beta   90.00
_cell.angle_gamma   90.00
#
_symmetry.space_group_name_H-M   'P 1'
#
loop_
_entity.id
_entity.type
_entity.pdbx_description
1 polymer ?
#
loop_
_entity_poly.entity_id
_entity_poly.type
_entity_poly.pdbx_seq_one_letter_code
_entity_poly.pdbx_strand_id
1 'polypeptide(L)'
;PPARVPAQPFTPCRPANEGEDNGHDIAMKHRSFQGLAGALVWEFISCGARECGSGLVPGKDTFVLKPTDIAAPDYFHKVVDCQWACPAHTPVPEYIRLIAAGRYSDAYMVNWVSNVFPGILGRTCDRPCEPACRRSRVEEETADGHSRKEPVAICRLKRVAADYKQDIRGLLPQPAEQKNGRRIACIGAGPASLTVARDLAPLGYEVVIYDGDARAGGMMRTQIPKFRLPEEVIDEETGYVLGLGVDFRSGQYVNSLRDLLAEGYDAVFVGSGAPRGQDLDIPGRKEAAKHIHLGIDWLANVAFGHTTSISKRVIVLGGGNTAMDCCRSARRLGGDDVKVIVRSGFEQMKASPWEKEDAMHEGIPILNNLVPKAFTHNGGRLTGVTFSKVRSVYDEQGRRSLVPTGEPDAHFPCDVVLVAVGQDNAFPWIERDIGIEFDKWGLPKLDAKTMQSTLPKVFFGGDAAFGPKNIIWAVAHGHEAAVSIDRLLNGEDIATRPDPMTTLISQKMGIHAWRYDNAISVDRRLRVPLRDIGAALKNIKIEVELGFDPQLAFKEAQRCLNCDVQTVFAPKLCIECDACMDICPMDCISFTGNGEEDELRPRLLAPALNTSQDLYVSEILKTGRVMVKDEDVCLHCGLCAERCPTGAWDMQKFLLEMTHAGPACRVGSAQTSQQQTA
;
A
#
# COMPACT_ATOMS: atom_id res chain seq x y z
N PRO A 1 -41.23 27.82 23.30
CA PRO A 1 -40.21 28.54 22.55
C PRO A 1 -39.41 29.46 23.44
N PRO A 2 -38.10 29.24 23.57
CA PRO A 2 -37.22 30.27 24.15
C PRO A 2 -36.50 31.01 23.02
N ALA A 3 -36.17 32.27 23.35
CA ALA A 3 -35.75 33.35 22.50
C ALA A 3 -34.38 33.14 21.85
N ARG A 4 -34.26 33.70 20.64
CA ARG A 4 -33.02 33.84 19.88
C ARG A 4 -32.13 34.91 20.53
N VAL A 5 -30.83 34.54 20.70
CA VAL A 5 -29.74 35.49 21.01
C VAL A 5 -29.08 35.85 19.68
N PRO A 6 -28.82 37.14 19.39
CA PRO A 6 -28.21 37.55 18.13
C PRO A 6 -26.68 37.35 18.12
N ALA A 7 -26.16 36.91 16.98
CA ALA A 7 -24.74 36.76 16.71
C ALA A 7 -24.05 38.13 16.60
N GLN A 8 -22.90 38.28 17.25
CA GLN A 8 -22.01 39.44 17.08
C GLN A 8 -21.04 39.18 15.91
N PRO A 9 -20.70 40.18 15.15
CA PRO A 9 -19.79 40.05 14.01
C PRO A 9 -18.32 40.02 14.46
N PHE A 10 -17.56 39.10 13.86
CA PHE A 10 -16.09 39.03 13.98
C PHE A 10 -15.46 40.22 13.26
N THR A 11 -14.64 40.99 13.98
CA THR A 11 -13.73 41.99 13.42
C THR A 11 -12.38 41.36 13.11
N PRO A 12 -11.79 41.57 11.93
CA PRO A 12 -10.46 41.05 11.61
C PRO A 12 -9.37 41.91 12.29
N CYS A 13 -8.37 41.23 12.87
CA CYS A 13 -7.16 41.86 13.39
C CYS A 13 -6.34 42.49 12.25
N ARG A 14 -5.98 43.75 12.42
CA ARG A 14 -5.04 44.49 11.56
C ARG A 14 -3.61 44.01 11.81
N PRO A 15 -2.71 44.03 10.80
CA PRO A 15 -1.29 43.77 10.99
C PRO A 15 -0.63 44.95 11.71
N ALA A 16 0.31 44.65 12.60
CA ALA A 16 1.12 45.62 13.29
C ALA A 16 2.23 46.13 12.36
N ASN A 17 2.55 47.40 12.53
CA ASN A 17 3.43 48.24 11.74
C ASN A 17 4.90 47.79 11.76
N GLU A 18 5.56 48.16 10.68
CA GLU A 18 6.98 48.16 10.42
C GLU A 18 7.78 49.00 11.43
N GLY A 19 8.95 48.55 11.77
CA GLY A 19 9.96 49.25 12.57
C GLY A 19 11.35 48.68 12.31
N GLU A 20 12.05 49.35 11.40
CA GLU A 20 13.51 49.60 11.26
C GLU A 20 14.52 48.43 11.38
N ASP A 21 14.99 48.04 10.22
CA ASP A 21 16.35 48.03 9.69
C ASP A 21 17.52 47.70 10.64
N ASN A 22 18.17 46.56 10.36
CA ASN A 22 19.64 46.45 10.37
C ASN A 22 20.07 45.28 9.45
N GLY A 23 20.68 45.67 8.37
CA GLY A 23 21.13 44.75 7.32
C GLY A 23 22.22 43.77 7.76
N HIS A 24 22.06 42.55 7.33
CA HIS A 24 23.14 41.68 6.96
C HIS A 24 22.76 40.91 5.71
N ASP A 25 23.32 41.38 4.60
CA ASP A 25 23.37 40.69 3.32
C ASP A 25 23.99 39.30 3.50
N ILE A 26 23.17 38.25 3.32
CA ILE A 26 23.65 36.90 3.03
C ILE A 26 23.23 36.55 1.61
N ALA A 27 24.18 36.75 0.70
CA ALA A 27 24.07 36.36 -0.68
C ALA A 27 23.83 34.84 -0.79
N MET A 28 22.64 34.46 -1.24
CA MET A 28 22.36 33.09 -1.68
C MET A 28 23.12 32.81 -2.98
N LYS A 29 24.20 32.05 -2.88
CA LYS A 29 24.83 31.44 -4.05
C LYS A 29 24.00 30.22 -4.44
N HIS A 30 23.36 30.29 -5.60
CA HIS A 30 22.81 29.13 -6.30
C HIS A 30 23.92 28.09 -6.52
N ARG A 31 23.84 26.97 -5.83
CA ARG A 31 24.55 25.74 -6.19
C ARG A 31 23.56 24.79 -6.82
N SER A 32 23.92 24.34 -7.99
CA SER A 32 23.21 23.36 -8.78
C SER A 32 22.99 22.06 -7.99
N PHE A 33 21.75 21.62 -7.96
CA PHE A 33 21.29 20.40 -7.30
C PHE A 33 21.57 19.18 -8.19
N GLN A 34 22.65 18.51 -7.97
CA GLN A 34 22.87 17.13 -8.45
C GLN A 34 23.05 16.24 -7.23
N GLY A 35 22.10 15.29 -7.02
CA GLY A 35 22.22 14.22 -6.04
C GLY A 35 21.21 14.20 -4.89
N LEU A 36 19.92 14.46 -5.10
CA LEU A 36 18.98 14.75 -4.02
C LEU A 36 17.72 13.86 -3.94
N ALA A 37 17.80 12.61 -4.33
CA ALA A 37 16.77 11.66 -3.88
C ALA A 37 16.99 11.16 -2.44
N GLY A 38 18.23 11.28 -1.91
CA GLY A 38 18.56 10.92 -0.53
C GLY A 38 18.80 12.11 0.41
N ALA A 39 18.96 13.34 -0.10
CA ALA A 39 19.47 14.47 0.68
C ALA A 39 18.40 15.41 1.27
N LEU A 40 17.14 15.35 0.82
CA LEU A 40 16.08 16.20 1.36
C LEU A 40 15.69 15.88 2.82
N VAL A 41 16.05 14.71 3.32
CA VAL A 41 15.90 14.36 4.74
C VAL A 41 17.07 14.92 5.59
N TRP A 42 18.21 15.26 4.96
CA TRP A 42 19.46 15.57 5.67
C TRP A 42 19.69 17.06 5.98
N GLU A 43 19.19 17.99 5.20
CA GLU A 43 19.45 19.42 5.45
C GLU A 43 18.71 20.00 6.68
N PHE A 44 17.71 19.30 7.23
CA PHE A 44 17.04 19.72 8.46
C PHE A 44 17.66 19.14 9.75
N ILE A 45 18.64 18.24 9.66
CA ILE A 45 19.19 17.50 10.81
C ILE A 45 20.57 18.01 11.24
N SER A 46 21.23 18.92 10.51
CA SER A 46 22.63 19.33 10.77
C SER A 46 22.81 20.45 11.79
N CYS A 47 21.90 20.64 12.73
CA CYS A 47 22.08 21.62 13.80
C CYS A 47 22.08 20.92 15.18
N GLY A 48 23.26 20.52 15.64
CA GLY A 48 23.53 20.34 17.07
C GLY A 48 23.67 18.92 17.63
N ALA A 49 24.42 18.04 17.01
CA ALA A 49 24.95 16.89 17.73
C ALA A 49 26.10 17.34 18.65
N ARG A 50 25.80 17.67 19.89
CA ARG A 50 26.81 17.61 20.97
C ARG A 50 26.64 16.24 21.63
N GLU A 51 27.79 15.57 21.71
CA GLU A 51 27.97 14.29 22.40
C GLU A 51 27.34 14.31 23.79
N CYS A 52 26.28 13.57 23.98
CA CYS A 52 25.91 12.99 25.26
C CYS A 52 26.09 11.49 25.11
N GLY A 53 27.20 11.00 25.64
CA GLY A 53 27.50 9.59 25.68
C GLY A 53 26.40 8.81 26.46
N SER A 54 25.46 8.24 25.76
CA SER A 54 24.66 7.15 26.23
C SER A 54 25.26 5.88 25.61
N GLY A 55 26.08 5.22 26.37
CA GLY A 55 26.64 3.93 25.99
C GLY A 55 25.55 2.86 25.95
N LEU A 56 24.83 2.79 24.85
CA LEU A 56 24.26 1.53 24.40
C LEU A 56 25.37 0.79 23.64
N VAL A 57 26.09 -0.05 24.37
CA VAL A 57 26.95 -1.06 23.76
C VAL A 57 26.00 -1.95 22.93
N PRO A 58 26.22 -2.09 21.61
CA PRO A 58 25.45 -3.05 20.83
C PRO A 58 25.79 -4.45 21.37
N GLY A 59 24.88 -5.03 22.15
CA GLY A 59 24.87 -6.47 22.35
C GLY A 59 24.73 -7.13 20.99
N LYS A 60 25.38 -8.24 20.78
CA LYS A 60 25.46 -9.03 19.53
C LYS A 60 24.13 -9.58 19.01
N ASP A 61 23.00 -9.15 19.52
CA ASP A 61 21.69 -9.47 19.01
C ASP A 61 21.26 -8.37 18.03
N THR A 62 21.63 -8.57 16.78
CA THR A 62 21.03 -7.84 15.67
C THR A 62 19.51 -8.05 15.76
N PHE A 63 18.77 -7.01 16.14
CA PHE A 63 17.32 -6.98 16.05
C PHE A 63 16.94 -7.19 14.58
N VAL A 64 16.69 -8.43 14.21
CA VAL A 64 16.07 -8.71 12.91
C VAL A 64 14.62 -8.30 13.03
N LEU A 65 14.30 -7.08 12.59
CA LEU A 65 12.93 -6.61 12.46
C LEU A 65 12.19 -7.57 11.52
N LYS A 66 11.22 -8.30 12.07
CA LYS A 66 10.36 -9.16 11.26
C LYS A 66 9.22 -8.31 10.70
N PRO A 67 8.80 -8.55 9.45
CA PRO A 67 7.63 -7.88 8.88
C PRO A 67 6.39 -8.12 9.74
N THR A 68 5.52 -7.12 9.84
CA THR A 68 4.19 -7.27 10.44
C THR A 68 3.39 -8.29 9.64
N ASP A 69 2.95 -9.35 10.31
CA ASP A 69 2.04 -10.33 9.75
C ASP A 69 0.63 -10.09 10.31
N ILE A 70 -0.26 -9.55 9.49
CA ILE A 70 -1.65 -9.26 9.89
C ILE A 70 -2.47 -10.53 10.16
N ALA A 71 -2.01 -11.70 9.73
CA ALA A 71 -2.63 -12.99 10.03
C ALA A 71 -2.17 -13.57 11.38
N ALA A 72 -1.07 -13.04 11.95
CA ALA A 72 -0.50 -13.45 13.23
C ALA A 72 -0.37 -12.23 14.14
N PRO A 73 -1.37 -11.94 14.99
CA PRO A 73 -1.38 -10.77 15.88
C PRO A 73 -0.14 -10.62 16.77
N ASP A 74 0.53 -11.71 17.09
CA ASP A 74 1.77 -11.76 17.89
C ASP A 74 2.95 -11.03 17.22
N TYR A 75 2.85 -10.72 15.92
CA TYR A 75 3.83 -9.97 15.17
C TYR A 75 3.58 -8.47 15.12
N PHE A 76 2.50 -7.97 15.72
CA PHE A 76 2.33 -6.54 15.95
C PHE A 76 3.32 -6.13 17.04
N HIS A 77 4.34 -5.43 16.66
CA HIS A 77 5.39 -5.03 17.59
C HIS A 77 5.72 -3.54 17.49
N LYS A 78 6.66 -3.12 18.28
CA LYS A 78 7.12 -1.78 18.58
C LYS A 78 7.49 -0.88 17.38
N VAL A 79 7.41 -1.37 16.17
CA VAL A 79 7.74 -0.64 14.95
C VAL A 79 6.46 -0.20 14.25
N VAL A 80 6.59 0.56 13.21
CA VAL A 80 5.51 1.18 12.45
C VAL A 80 4.73 0.10 11.68
N ASP A 81 3.74 -0.52 12.31
CA ASP A 81 3.00 -1.67 11.77
C ASP A 81 2.40 -1.38 10.39
N CYS A 82 1.84 -0.18 10.18
CA CYS A 82 1.29 0.21 8.88
C CYS A 82 2.34 0.30 7.77
N GLN A 83 3.59 0.67 8.10
CA GLN A 83 4.70 0.66 7.15
C GLN A 83 5.14 -0.76 6.83
N TRP A 84 5.26 -1.61 7.85
CA TRP A 84 5.66 -3.01 7.67
C TRP A 84 4.62 -3.85 6.94
N ALA A 85 3.33 -3.60 7.17
CA ALA A 85 2.25 -4.28 6.46
C ALA A 85 2.15 -3.87 4.98
N CYS A 86 2.72 -2.72 4.61
CA CYS A 86 2.78 -2.30 3.23
C CYS A 86 3.89 -3.07 2.49
N PRO A 87 3.61 -3.80 1.40
CA PRO A 87 4.64 -4.51 0.65
C PRO A 87 5.80 -3.63 0.17
N ALA A 88 5.51 -2.36 -0.13
CA ALA A 88 6.51 -1.36 -0.54
C ALA A 88 7.04 -0.54 0.65
N HIS A 89 6.70 -0.89 1.89
CA HIS A 89 7.14 -0.26 3.12
C HIS A 89 7.05 1.27 3.15
N THR A 90 5.94 1.80 2.61
CA THR A 90 5.72 3.25 2.52
C THR A 90 5.69 3.90 3.91
N PRO A 91 6.45 4.99 4.16
CA PRO A 91 6.52 5.63 5.47
C PRO A 91 5.25 6.43 5.78
N VAL A 92 4.21 5.69 6.24
CA VAL A 92 2.85 6.20 6.43
C VAL A 92 2.77 7.38 7.40
N PRO A 93 3.34 7.35 8.63
CA PRO A 93 3.24 8.47 9.54
C PRO A 93 3.86 9.75 8.98
N GLU A 94 4.96 9.63 8.23
CA GLU A 94 5.67 10.78 7.67
C GLU A 94 4.78 11.56 6.70
N TYR A 95 4.20 10.89 5.69
CA TYR A 95 3.38 11.61 4.75
C TYR A 95 2.05 12.10 5.35
N ILE A 96 1.53 11.45 6.39
CA ILE A 96 0.32 11.92 7.10
C ILE A 96 0.62 13.24 7.85
N ARG A 97 1.78 13.36 8.51
CA ARG A 97 2.22 14.63 9.14
C ARG A 97 2.37 15.75 8.11
N LEU A 98 2.95 15.44 6.96
CA LEU A 98 3.10 16.43 5.88
C LEU A 98 1.73 16.88 5.35
N ILE A 99 0.76 15.97 5.22
CA ILE A 99 -0.62 16.32 4.85
C ILE A 99 -1.26 17.23 5.91
N ALA A 100 -1.12 16.89 7.20
CA ALA A 100 -1.61 17.70 8.30
C ALA A 100 -0.98 19.11 8.32
N ALA A 101 0.25 19.24 7.85
CA ALA A 101 0.96 20.51 7.70
C ALA A 101 0.63 21.26 6.38
N GLY A 102 -0.26 20.72 5.52
CA GLY A 102 -0.58 21.30 4.20
C GLY A 102 0.53 21.13 3.16
N ARG A 103 1.57 20.32 3.43
CA ARG A 103 2.71 20.08 2.56
C ARG A 103 2.46 18.90 1.62
N TYR A 104 1.48 19.04 0.73
CA TYR A 104 0.98 17.94 -0.10
C TYR A 104 2.02 17.45 -1.12
N SER A 105 2.80 18.34 -1.71
CA SER A 105 3.87 17.96 -2.66
C SER A 105 4.96 17.13 -1.98
N ASP A 106 5.35 17.50 -0.77
CA ASP A 106 6.35 16.72 0.00
C ASP A 106 5.77 15.36 0.42
N ALA A 107 4.50 15.33 0.85
CA ALA A 107 3.81 14.09 1.16
C ALA A 107 3.70 13.17 -0.06
N TYR A 108 3.49 13.75 -1.25
CA TYR A 108 3.49 13.00 -2.51
C TYR A 108 4.88 12.40 -2.78
N MET A 109 5.95 13.19 -2.65
CA MET A 109 7.32 12.73 -2.90
C MET A 109 7.75 11.61 -1.94
N VAL A 110 7.40 11.72 -0.64
CA VAL A 110 7.61 10.63 0.33
C VAL A 110 6.94 9.33 -0.13
N ASN A 111 5.70 9.41 -0.62
CA ASN A 111 5.02 8.26 -1.17
C ASN A 111 5.68 7.76 -2.47
N TRP A 112 6.05 8.68 -3.37
CA TRP A 112 6.57 8.34 -4.69
C TRP A 112 7.87 7.51 -4.64
N VAL A 113 8.69 7.71 -3.61
CA VAL A 113 9.93 6.94 -3.40
C VAL A 113 9.66 5.45 -3.28
N SER A 114 8.68 5.03 -2.47
CA SER A 114 8.39 3.62 -2.19
C SER A 114 7.15 3.09 -2.92
N ASN A 115 6.17 3.95 -3.15
CA ASN A 115 4.85 3.59 -3.65
C ASN A 115 4.72 3.76 -5.16
N VAL A 116 5.53 4.63 -5.75
CA VAL A 116 5.64 5.00 -7.18
C VAL A 116 4.37 5.66 -7.74
N PHE A 117 3.18 5.21 -7.34
CA PHE A 117 1.88 5.66 -7.88
C PHE A 117 0.93 6.14 -6.78
N PRO A 118 1.23 7.27 -6.08
CA PRO A 118 0.42 7.71 -4.94
C PRO A 118 -1.03 8.05 -5.31
N GLY A 119 -1.28 8.65 -6.47
CA GLY A 119 -2.61 9.01 -6.94
C GLY A 119 -3.44 7.79 -7.36
N ILE A 120 -2.84 6.85 -8.08
CA ILE A 120 -3.44 5.58 -8.46
C ILE A 120 -3.74 4.75 -7.21
N LEU A 121 -2.74 4.53 -6.35
CA LEU A 121 -2.88 3.72 -5.15
C LEU A 121 -3.70 4.40 -4.05
N GLY A 122 -3.79 5.72 -4.03
CA GLY A 122 -4.71 6.45 -3.16
C GLY A 122 -6.19 6.15 -3.45
N ARG A 123 -6.49 5.70 -4.69
CA ARG A 123 -7.82 5.32 -5.17
C ARG A 123 -8.09 3.83 -5.13
N THR A 124 -7.08 3.01 -5.44
CA THR A 124 -7.28 1.59 -5.82
C THR A 124 -6.54 0.57 -4.97
N CYS A 125 -5.78 0.99 -3.94
CA CYS A 125 -5.02 0.08 -3.08
C CYS A 125 -5.93 -0.82 -2.26
N ASP A 126 -5.54 -2.09 -2.07
CA ASP A 126 -6.19 -3.04 -1.14
C ASP A 126 -5.94 -2.73 0.35
N ARG A 127 -5.17 -1.68 0.64
CA ARG A 127 -4.99 -1.08 1.97
C ARG A 127 -4.47 -2.03 3.06
N PRO A 128 -3.42 -2.84 2.83
CA PRO A 128 -2.92 -3.76 3.87
C PRO A 128 -2.42 -3.03 5.13
N CYS A 129 -2.07 -1.76 5.01
CA CYS A 129 -1.67 -0.90 6.12
C CYS A 129 -2.83 -0.54 7.08
N GLU A 130 -4.09 -0.53 6.62
CA GLU A 130 -5.23 -0.14 7.45
C GLU A 130 -5.58 -1.22 8.49
N PRO A 131 -5.71 -2.53 8.17
CA PRO A 131 -5.88 -3.56 9.20
C PRO A 131 -4.75 -3.62 10.23
N ALA A 132 -3.51 -3.28 9.82
CA ALA A 132 -2.35 -3.24 10.71
C ALA A 132 -2.25 -1.96 11.54
N CYS A 133 -3.08 -0.96 11.30
CA CYS A 133 -3.02 0.32 12.00
C CYS A 133 -3.34 0.15 13.49
N ARG A 134 -2.43 0.59 14.37
CA ARG A 134 -2.59 0.51 15.83
C ARG A 134 -3.83 1.26 16.32
N ARG A 135 -4.26 2.30 15.62
CA ARG A 135 -5.45 3.04 15.97
C ARG A 135 -6.68 2.14 16.18
N SER A 136 -6.84 1.10 15.39
CA SER A 136 -7.93 0.14 15.53
C SER A 136 -7.83 -0.77 16.76
N ARG A 137 -6.71 -0.75 17.50
CA ARG A 137 -6.50 -1.57 18.71
C ARG A 137 -6.63 -0.77 20.00
N VAL A 138 -6.30 0.52 19.95
CA VAL A 138 -6.26 1.40 21.14
C VAL A 138 -7.54 2.17 21.38
N GLU A 139 -8.52 2.09 20.50
CA GLU A 139 -9.80 2.76 20.69
C GLU A 139 -10.72 1.94 21.60
N GLU A 140 -11.32 2.62 22.58
CA GLU A 140 -12.28 2.04 23.49
C GLU A 140 -13.64 1.79 22.83
N GLU A 141 -14.36 0.78 23.32
CA GLU A 141 -15.77 0.62 23.01
C GLU A 141 -16.58 1.74 23.66
N THR A 142 -17.43 2.39 22.88
CA THR A 142 -18.32 3.42 23.44
C THR A 142 -19.48 2.79 24.21
N ALA A 143 -20.02 3.52 25.18
CA ALA A 143 -21.17 3.08 26.00
C ALA A 143 -22.42 2.72 25.17
N ASP A 144 -22.48 3.14 23.90
CA ASP A 144 -23.55 2.80 22.93
C ASP A 144 -23.26 1.50 22.16
N GLY A 145 -22.21 0.75 22.52
CA GLY A 145 -21.82 -0.53 21.91
C GLY A 145 -21.19 -0.39 20.50
N HIS A 146 -20.92 0.82 20.06
CA HIS A 146 -20.22 1.04 18.80
C HIS A 146 -18.71 1.03 19.03
N SER A 147 -18.01 0.04 18.49
CA SER A 147 -16.55 0.01 18.53
C SER A 147 -15.98 1.20 17.77
N ARG A 148 -15.13 1.98 18.44
CA ARG A 148 -14.31 3.03 17.81
C ARG A 148 -13.02 2.49 17.20
N LYS A 149 -12.83 1.18 17.18
CA LYS A 149 -11.68 0.47 16.64
C LYS A 149 -11.59 0.59 15.12
N GLU A 150 -11.48 1.82 14.62
CA GLU A 150 -11.39 2.11 13.20
C GLU A 150 -9.98 2.62 12.86
N PRO A 151 -9.28 1.98 11.89
CA PRO A 151 -7.96 2.46 11.45
C PRO A 151 -8.06 3.85 10.85
N VAL A 152 -6.93 4.56 10.79
CA VAL A 152 -6.81 5.80 9.99
C VAL A 152 -7.11 5.50 8.52
N ALA A 153 -7.78 6.40 7.83
CA ALA A 153 -8.09 6.28 6.40
C ALA A 153 -6.83 6.54 5.54
N ILE A 154 -5.83 5.69 5.70
CA ILE A 154 -4.45 5.86 5.19
C ILE A 154 -4.43 6.06 3.68
N CYS A 155 -5.15 5.21 2.92
CA CYS A 155 -5.20 5.34 1.47
C CYS A 155 -5.89 6.61 1.01
N ARG A 156 -6.89 7.07 1.75
CA ARG A 156 -7.59 8.31 1.42
C ARG A 156 -6.72 9.53 1.66
N LEU A 157 -5.91 9.52 2.71
CA LEU A 157 -4.90 10.56 2.94
C LEU A 157 -3.82 10.54 1.86
N LYS A 158 -3.36 9.35 1.43
CA LYS A 158 -2.44 9.25 0.28
C LYS A 158 -3.00 9.92 -0.97
N ARG A 159 -4.29 9.72 -1.27
CA ARG A 159 -4.99 10.38 -2.37
C ARG A 159 -4.93 11.92 -2.24
N VAL A 160 -5.13 12.45 -1.03
CA VAL A 160 -5.04 13.90 -0.78
C VAL A 160 -3.68 14.46 -1.19
N ALA A 161 -2.59 13.76 -0.86
CA ALA A 161 -1.25 14.18 -1.30
C ALA A 161 -1.17 14.31 -2.84
N ALA A 162 -1.79 13.38 -3.56
CA ALA A 162 -1.81 13.41 -5.03
C ALA A 162 -2.75 14.49 -5.61
N ASP A 163 -3.94 14.64 -5.03
CA ASP A 163 -4.97 15.57 -5.57
C ASP A 163 -4.63 17.04 -5.29
N TYR A 164 -3.86 17.34 -4.22
CA TYR A 164 -3.53 18.72 -3.82
C TYR A 164 -2.06 19.08 -3.96
N LYS A 165 -1.22 18.20 -4.54
CA LYS A 165 0.17 18.56 -4.86
C LYS A 165 0.22 19.71 -5.86
N GLN A 166 1.27 20.49 -5.76
CA GLN A 166 1.64 21.46 -6.81
C GLN A 166 2.40 20.75 -7.94
N ASP A 167 2.96 21.52 -8.85
CA ASP A 167 3.85 20.97 -9.88
C ASP A 167 5.13 20.41 -9.22
N ILE A 168 5.31 19.08 -9.32
CA ILE A 168 6.43 18.35 -8.73
C ILE A 168 7.54 18.03 -9.73
N ARG A 169 7.42 18.46 -11.00
CA ARG A 169 8.43 18.10 -12.03
C ARG A 169 9.84 18.52 -11.66
N GLY A 170 9.98 19.60 -10.91
CA GLY A 170 11.27 20.05 -10.37
C GLY A 170 11.80 19.24 -9.18
N LEU A 171 10.94 18.40 -8.57
CA LEU A 171 11.30 17.53 -7.43
C LEU A 171 11.62 16.09 -7.87
N LEU A 172 11.20 15.73 -9.10
CA LEU A 172 11.45 14.39 -9.65
C LEU A 172 12.92 14.23 -10.05
N PRO A 173 13.47 13.02 -9.98
CA PRO A 173 14.77 12.73 -10.57
C PRO A 173 14.78 13.15 -12.04
N GLN A 174 15.92 13.66 -12.49
CA GLN A 174 16.11 13.99 -13.89
C GLN A 174 16.67 12.77 -14.64
N PRO A 175 16.43 12.65 -15.96
CA PRO A 175 17.10 11.67 -16.77
C PRO A 175 18.62 11.75 -16.57
N ALA A 176 19.29 10.59 -16.44
CA ALA A 176 20.71 10.55 -16.26
C ALA A 176 21.44 11.22 -17.45
N GLU A 177 22.31 12.19 -17.17
CA GLU A 177 23.11 12.90 -18.17
C GLU A 177 24.03 11.96 -18.93
N GLN A 178 24.56 10.94 -18.24
CA GLN A 178 25.43 9.92 -18.83
C GLN A 178 24.82 8.54 -18.63
N LYS A 179 24.71 7.81 -19.72
CA LYS A 179 24.31 6.40 -19.68
C LYS A 179 25.50 5.53 -19.27
N ASN A 180 25.23 4.47 -18.51
CA ASN A 180 26.24 3.54 -18.03
C ASN A 180 26.58 2.42 -19.05
N GLY A 181 25.97 2.47 -20.25
CA GLY A 181 26.17 1.50 -21.33
C GLY A 181 25.46 0.15 -21.12
N ARG A 182 24.63 0.02 -20.11
CA ARG A 182 23.85 -1.20 -19.83
C ARG A 182 22.40 -1.03 -20.27
N ARG A 183 21.87 -2.04 -20.95
CA ARG A 183 20.52 -2.04 -21.55
C ARG A 183 19.62 -3.04 -20.86
N ILE A 184 18.43 -2.62 -20.49
CA ILE A 184 17.42 -3.44 -19.80
C ILE A 184 16.12 -3.41 -20.59
N ALA A 185 15.60 -4.59 -20.94
CA ALA A 185 14.27 -4.71 -21.53
C ALA A 185 13.24 -5.05 -20.46
N CYS A 186 12.14 -4.32 -20.44
CA CYS A 186 10.95 -4.63 -19.63
C CYS A 186 9.79 -5.02 -20.56
N ILE A 187 9.13 -6.14 -20.27
CA ILE A 187 8.04 -6.67 -21.08
C ILE A 187 6.73 -6.46 -20.34
N GLY A 188 5.85 -5.62 -20.91
CA GLY A 188 4.66 -5.08 -20.29
C GLY A 188 4.92 -3.73 -19.63
N ALA A 189 4.04 -2.73 -19.85
CA ALA A 189 4.10 -1.39 -19.24
C ALA A 189 3.17 -1.26 -18.02
N GLY A 190 3.03 -2.33 -17.26
CA GLY A 190 2.29 -2.38 -16.01
C GLY A 190 3.10 -1.83 -14.82
N PRO A 191 2.51 -1.80 -13.59
CA PRO A 191 3.13 -1.19 -12.42
C PRO A 191 4.48 -1.80 -12.05
N ALA A 192 4.70 -3.11 -12.26
CA ALA A 192 5.97 -3.75 -11.93
C ALA A 192 7.12 -3.24 -12.82
N SER A 193 6.94 -3.24 -14.15
CA SER A 193 7.94 -2.76 -15.10
C SER A 193 8.19 -1.25 -14.98
N LEU A 194 7.14 -0.48 -14.76
CA LEU A 194 7.27 0.96 -14.52
C LEU A 194 8.07 1.26 -13.24
N THR A 195 7.94 0.42 -12.20
CA THR A 195 8.75 0.54 -10.98
C THR A 195 10.22 0.21 -11.25
N VAL A 196 10.51 -0.86 -12.00
CA VAL A 196 11.88 -1.17 -12.43
C VAL A 196 12.49 0.00 -13.20
N ALA A 197 11.72 0.56 -14.15
CA ALA A 197 12.18 1.71 -14.94
C ALA A 197 12.43 2.95 -14.09
N ARG A 198 11.52 3.23 -13.14
CA ARG A 198 11.66 4.35 -12.18
C ARG A 198 12.93 4.24 -11.35
N ASP A 199 13.31 3.04 -10.93
CA ASP A 199 14.48 2.82 -10.06
C ASP A 199 15.79 2.82 -10.86
N LEU A 200 15.80 2.30 -12.08
CA LEU A 200 17.02 2.08 -12.84
C LEU A 200 17.36 3.21 -13.85
N ALA A 201 16.37 3.86 -14.44
CA ALA A 201 16.64 4.89 -15.44
C ALA A 201 17.46 6.09 -14.88
N PRO A 202 17.20 6.60 -13.64
CA PRO A 202 18.03 7.67 -13.05
C PRO A 202 19.48 7.25 -12.76
N LEU A 203 19.74 5.94 -12.67
CA LEU A 203 21.10 5.40 -12.45
C LEU A 203 21.92 5.27 -13.76
N GLY A 204 21.36 5.73 -14.87
CA GLY A 204 22.01 5.72 -16.17
C GLY A 204 21.77 4.46 -17.02
N TYR A 205 20.96 3.51 -16.56
CA TYR A 205 20.56 2.36 -17.38
C TYR A 205 19.69 2.80 -18.56
N GLU A 206 19.89 2.17 -19.72
CA GLU A 206 18.98 2.31 -20.85
C GLU A 206 17.81 1.34 -20.68
N VAL A 207 16.68 1.86 -20.22
CA VAL A 207 15.48 1.03 -19.99
C VAL A 207 14.54 1.16 -21.18
N VAL A 208 14.24 0.02 -21.79
CA VAL A 208 13.29 -0.11 -22.91
C VAL A 208 12.07 -0.88 -22.43
N ILE A 209 10.88 -0.31 -22.55
CA ILE A 209 9.63 -0.99 -22.19
C ILE A 209 8.86 -1.35 -23.47
N TYR A 210 8.54 -2.61 -23.63
CA TYR A 210 7.69 -3.13 -24.72
C TYR A 210 6.28 -3.38 -24.21
N ASP A 211 5.29 -2.88 -24.91
CA ASP A 211 3.88 -3.18 -24.59
C ASP A 211 3.04 -3.23 -25.86
N GLY A 212 2.10 -4.18 -25.91
CA GLY A 212 1.12 -4.30 -27.02
C GLY A 212 0.10 -3.18 -27.03
N ASP A 213 -0.14 -2.53 -25.89
CA ASP A 213 -1.06 -1.40 -25.77
C ASP A 213 -0.41 -0.09 -26.24
N ALA A 214 -1.24 0.83 -26.73
CA ALA A 214 -0.78 2.13 -27.18
C ALA A 214 -0.31 3.06 -26.05
N ARG A 215 -0.70 2.78 -24.81
CA ARG A 215 -0.45 3.64 -23.64
C ARG A 215 -0.02 2.80 -22.45
N ALA A 216 0.95 3.29 -21.69
CA ALA A 216 1.41 2.63 -20.47
C ALA A 216 0.33 2.61 -19.36
N GLY A 217 0.45 1.66 -18.44
CA GLY A 217 -0.42 1.48 -17.28
C GLY A 217 -0.89 0.04 -17.09
N GLY A 218 -0.83 -0.81 -18.12
CA GLY A 218 -1.26 -2.20 -18.04
C GLY A 218 -2.68 -2.34 -17.46
N MET A 219 -2.89 -3.27 -16.54
CA MET A 219 -4.21 -3.52 -15.94
C MET A 219 -4.77 -2.34 -15.13
N MET A 220 -3.94 -1.40 -14.67
CA MET A 220 -4.45 -0.15 -14.07
C MET A 220 -5.33 0.63 -15.05
N ARG A 221 -5.00 0.57 -16.35
CA ARG A 221 -5.73 1.23 -17.44
C ARG A 221 -6.84 0.36 -18.01
N THR A 222 -6.55 -0.93 -18.23
CA THR A 222 -7.44 -1.81 -18.98
C THR A 222 -8.51 -2.48 -18.12
N GLN A 223 -8.28 -2.61 -16.80
CA GLN A 223 -9.17 -3.36 -15.91
C GLN A 223 -9.91 -2.47 -14.90
N ILE A 224 -9.27 -1.40 -14.42
CA ILE A 224 -9.90 -0.52 -13.43
C ILE A 224 -10.76 0.52 -14.15
N PRO A 225 -12.07 0.55 -13.86
CA PRO A 225 -12.97 1.48 -14.55
C PRO A 225 -12.66 2.95 -14.25
N LYS A 226 -12.89 3.83 -15.23
CA LYS A 226 -12.60 5.28 -15.13
C LYS A 226 -13.37 6.00 -14.01
N PHE A 227 -14.50 5.45 -13.57
CA PHE A 227 -15.23 5.99 -12.42
C PHE A 227 -14.57 5.68 -11.06
N ARG A 228 -13.59 4.76 -11.02
CA ARG A 228 -12.74 4.48 -9.86
C ARG A 228 -11.36 5.12 -10.01
N LEU A 229 -10.81 5.06 -11.21
CA LEU A 229 -9.48 5.55 -11.53
C LEU A 229 -9.52 6.36 -12.82
N PRO A 230 -9.59 7.70 -12.74
CA PRO A 230 -9.57 8.56 -13.90
C PRO A 230 -8.31 8.38 -14.75
N GLU A 231 -8.46 8.47 -16.06
CA GLU A 231 -7.39 8.23 -17.02
C GLU A 231 -6.24 9.24 -16.90
N GLU A 232 -6.59 10.47 -16.52
CA GLU A 232 -5.65 11.56 -16.31
C GLU A 232 -4.66 11.26 -15.17
N VAL A 233 -5.11 10.58 -14.12
CA VAL A 233 -4.25 10.17 -13.00
C VAL A 233 -3.24 9.10 -13.45
N ILE A 234 -3.68 8.17 -14.31
CA ILE A 234 -2.78 7.15 -14.87
C ILE A 234 -1.75 7.81 -15.78
N ASP A 235 -2.20 8.73 -16.65
CA ASP A 235 -1.31 9.41 -17.58
C ASP A 235 -0.28 10.27 -16.88
N GLU A 236 -0.67 10.99 -15.84
CA GLU A 236 0.23 11.79 -15.04
C GLU A 236 1.31 10.94 -14.40
N GLU A 237 0.94 9.89 -13.66
CA GLU A 237 1.91 9.10 -12.87
C GLU A 237 2.77 8.18 -13.75
N THR A 238 2.21 7.60 -14.81
CA THR A 238 3.03 6.87 -15.79
C THR A 238 3.95 7.82 -16.57
N GLY A 239 3.47 9.03 -16.87
CA GLY A 239 4.25 10.08 -17.54
C GLY A 239 5.47 10.51 -16.73
N TYR A 240 5.38 10.58 -15.41
CA TYR A 240 6.54 10.89 -14.55
C TYR A 240 7.63 9.82 -14.67
N VAL A 241 7.26 8.54 -14.78
CA VAL A 241 8.23 7.45 -14.95
C VAL A 241 8.84 7.46 -16.34
N LEU A 242 8.01 7.58 -17.39
CA LEU A 242 8.50 7.62 -18.76
C LEU A 242 9.38 8.86 -19.03
N GLY A 243 9.11 9.98 -18.36
CA GLY A 243 9.90 11.19 -18.40
C GLY A 243 11.34 11.07 -17.87
N LEU A 244 11.68 9.96 -17.18
CA LEU A 244 13.05 9.67 -16.71
C LEU A 244 14.00 9.21 -17.83
N GLY A 245 13.59 9.31 -19.09
CA GLY A 245 14.38 8.90 -20.26
C GLY A 245 14.21 7.42 -20.61
N VAL A 246 13.04 6.87 -20.32
CA VAL A 246 12.63 5.52 -20.66
C VAL A 246 12.19 5.45 -22.12
N ASP A 247 12.68 4.47 -22.88
CA ASP A 247 12.24 4.17 -24.24
C ASP A 247 10.98 3.30 -24.20
N PHE A 248 9.81 3.92 -24.40
CA PHE A 248 8.54 3.21 -24.41
C PHE A 248 8.11 2.84 -25.83
N ARG A 249 8.16 1.55 -26.15
CA ARG A 249 7.79 0.98 -27.45
C ARG A 249 6.35 0.49 -27.41
N SER A 250 5.43 1.40 -27.57
CA SER A 250 3.99 1.11 -27.59
C SER A 250 3.57 0.36 -28.86
N GLY A 251 2.55 -0.51 -28.72
CA GLY A 251 2.02 -1.32 -29.84
C GLY A 251 2.98 -2.41 -30.32
N GLN A 252 4.03 -2.72 -29.55
CA GLN A 252 5.02 -3.71 -29.90
C GLN A 252 4.94 -4.94 -28.97
N TYR A 253 4.59 -6.07 -29.55
CA TYR A 253 4.59 -7.35 -28.84
C TYR A 253 5.97 -8.03 -28.95
N VAL A 254 6.46 -8.57 -27.84
CA VAL A 254 7.59 -9.50 -27.85
C VAL A 254 7.04 -10.88 -28.21
N ASN A 255 7.49 -11.44 -29.34
CA ASN A 255 7.04 -12.72 -29.86
C ASN A 255 8.00 -13.89 -29.56
N SER A 256 9.24 -13.59 -29.15
CA SER A 256 10.29 -14.55 -28.81
C SER A 256 11.20 -13.93 -27.76
N LEU A 257 11.39 -14.62 -26.64
CA LEU A 257 12.36 -14.21 -25.63
C LEU A 257 13.80 -14.45 -26.14
N ARG A 258 14.01 -15.48 -26.91
CA ARG A 258 15.31 -15.80 -27.53
C ARG A 258 15.78 -14.66 -28.43
N ASP A 259 14.90 -14.19 -29.30
CA ASP A 259 15.22 -13.08 -30.22
C ASP A 259 15.51 -11.80 -29.45
N LEU A 260 14.70 -11.49 -28.41
CA LEU A 260 14.94 -10.33 -27.56
C LEU A 260 16.30 -10.40 -26.85
N LEU A 261 16.68 -11.56 -26.30
CA LEU A 261 18.00 -11.76 -25.70
C LEU A 261 19.13 -11.60 -26.69
N ALA A 262 18.92 -11.97 -27.98
CA ALA A 262 19.89 -11.80 -29.06
C ALA A 262 20.11 -10.33 -29.45
N GLU A 263 19.18 -9.40 -29.11
CA GLU A 263 19.35 -7.96 -29.30
C GLU A 263 20.40 -7.34 -28.38
N GLY A 264 20.98 -8.11 -27.44
CA GLY A 264 22.09 -7.70 -26.59
C GLY A 264 21.65 -6.93 -25.33
N TYR A 265 20.48 -7.20 -24.77
CA TYR A 265 20.10 -6.72 -23.46
C TYR A 265 20.92 -7.39 -22.36
N ASP A 266 21.38 -6.61 -21.38
CA ASP A 266 22.14 -7.09 -20.23
C ASP A 266 21.22 -7.79 -19.21
N ALA A 267 19.96 -7.34 -19.07
CA ALA A 267 18.92 -7.99 -18.29
C ALA A 267 17.54 -7.81 -18.96
N VAL A 268 16.63 -8.74 -18.66
CA VAL A 268 15.23 -8.70 -19.11
C VAL A 268 14.33 -8.82 -17.87
N PHE A 269 13.36 -7.94 -17.76
CA PHE A 269 12.31 -7.99 -16.74
C PHE A 269 10.97 -8.32 -17.38
N VAL A 270 10.31 -9.37 -16.90
CA VAL A 270 8.99 -9.81 -17.37
C VAL A 270 7.91 -9.35 -16.40
N GLY A 271 7.21 -8.29 -16.78
CA GLY A 271 6.09 -7.70 -16.05
C GLY A 271 4.78 -7.76 -16.83
N SER A 272 4.59 -8.80 -17.65
CA SER A 272 3.45 -8.96 -18.57
C SER A 272 2.10 -9.25 -17.89
N GLY A 273 2.10 -9.38 -16.57
CA GLY A 273 0.89 -9.63 -15.78
C GLY A 273 0.28 -11.03 -16.00
N ALA A 274 -1.03 -11.14 -15.72
CA ALA A 274 -1.85 -12.34 -15.92
C ALA A 274 -2.98 -12.03 -16.93
N PRO A 275 -2.67 -11.97 -18.23
CA PRO A 275 -3.56 -11.38 -19.23
C PRO A 275 -4.69 -12.32 -19.68
N ARG A 276 -4.67 -13.61 -19.31
CA ARG A 276 -5.66 -14.59 -19.78
C ARG A 276 -6.77 -14.78 -18.75
N GLY A 277 -8.00 -14.43 -19.11
CA GLY A 277 -9.17 -14.72 -18.29
C GLY A 277 -9.48 -16.22 -18.25
N GLN A 278 -9.85 -16.73 -17.06
CA GLN A 278 -10.37 -18.10 -16.93
C GLN A 278 -11.78 -18.18 -17.46
N ASP A 279 -12.07 -19.23 -18.24
CA ASP A 279 -13.38 -19.50 -18.79
C ASP A 279 -14.07 -20.68 -18.08
N LEU A 280 -15.33 -20.90 -18.41
CA LEU A 280 -16.16 -21.99 -17.88
C LEU A 280 -16.52 -22.96 -19.01
N ASP A 281 -16.02 -24.19 -18.92
CA ASP A 281 -16.39 -25.26 -19.85
C ASP A 281 -17.64 -26.01 -19.35
N ILE A 282 -18.79 -25.39 -19.54
CA ILE A 282 -20.11 -25.95 -19.17
C ILE A 282 -21.05 -25.93 -20.38
N PRO A 283 -22.13 -26.75 -20.39
CA PRO A 283 -23.08 -26.81 -21.49
C PRO A 283 -23.63 -25.44 -21.87
N GLY A 284 -23.77 -25.19 -23.17
CA GLY A 284 -24.27 -23.92 -23.71
C GLY A 284 -23.21 -22.83 -23.90
N ARG A 285 -21.97 -23.05 -23.41
CA ARG A 285 -20.89 -22.03 -23.49
C ARG A 285 -20.51 -21.72 -24.95
N LYS A 286 -20.38 -22.74 -25.78
CA LYS A 286 -19.99 -22.60 -27.20
C LYS A 286 -21.15 -22.08 -28.05
N GLU A 287 -22.34 -22.56 -27.80
CA GLU A 287 -23.52 -22.20 -28.55
C GLU A 287 -23.91 -20.73 -28.33
N ALA A 288 -23.82 -20.24 -27.09
CA ALA A 288 -24.13 -18.85 -26.73
C ALA A 288 -22.90 -17.94 -26.68
N ALA A 289 -21.76 -18.32 -27.28
CA ALA A 289 -20.47 -17.65 -27.16
C ALA A 289 -20.50 -16.13 -27.40
N LYS A 290 -21.35 -15.66 -28.33
CA LYS A 290 -21.49 -14.23 -28.66
C LYS A 290 -22.04 -13.37 -27.51
N HIS A 291 -22.65 -14.00 -26.51
CA HIS A 291 -23.29 -13.33 -25.37
C HIS A 291 -22.56 -13.58 -24.06
N ILE A 292 -21.45 -14.31 -24.08
CA ILE A 292 -20.68 -14.69 -22.89
C ILE A 292 -19.25 -14.19 -23.08
N HIS A 293 -18.87 -13.18 -22.29
CA HIS A 293 -17.57 -12.51 -22.40
C HIS A 293 -16.71 -12.78 -21.16
N LEU A 294 -15.40 -12.91 -21.34
CA LEU A 294 -14.45 -12.89 -20.25
C LEU A 294 -14.39 -11.48 -19.66
N GLY A 295 -14.48 -11.36 -18.35
CA GLY A 295 -14.61 -10.08 -17.67
C GLY A 295 -13.45 -9.13 -17.96
N ILE A 296 -12.21 -9.64 -17.98
CA ILE A 296 -11.03 -8.81 -18.25
C ILE A 296 -11.00 -8.29 -19.69
N ASP A 297 -11.36 -9.11 -20.68
CA ASP A 297 -11.40 -8.71 -22.09
C ASP A 297 -12.52 -7.68 -22.31
N TRP A 298 -13.66 -7.90 -21.65
CA TRP A 298 -14.80 -6.99 -21.73
C TRP A 298 -14.45 -5.62 -21.11
N LEU A 299 -13.80 -5.60 -19.92
CA LEU A 299 -13.35 -4.35 -19.28
C LEU A 299 -12.33 -3.60 -20.15
N ALA A 300 -11.38 -4.31 -20.76
CA ALA A 300 -10.42 -3.71 -21.69
C ALA A 300 -11.13 -3.06 -22.90
N ASN A 301 -12.11 -3.76 -23.48
CA ASN A 301 -12.93 -3.20 -24.57
C ASN A 301 -13.73 -1.97 -24.14
N VAL A 302 -14.21 -1.93 -22.90
CA VAL A 302 -14.86 -0.75 -22.32
C VAL A 302 -13.86 0.38 -22.11
N ALA A 303 -12.68 0.09 -21.56
CA ALA A 303 -11.64 1.07 -21.30
C ALA A 303 -11.16 1.76 -22.57
N PHE A 304 -10.99 1.01 -23.65
CA PHE A 304 -10.59 1.55 -24.96
C PHE A 304 -11.74 2.09 -25.80
N GLY A 305 -12.98 2.03 -25.30
CA GLY A 305 -14.16 2.57 -26.01
C GLY A 305 -14.72 1.69 -27.12
N HIS A 306 -14.27 0.44 -27.25
CA HIS A 306 -14.82 -0.51 -28.22
C HIS A 306 -16.19 -1.05 -27.79
N THR A 307 -16.49 -1.04 -26.48
CA THR A 307 -17.79 -1.36 -25.91
C THR A 307 -18.36 -0.14 -25.20
N THR A 308 -19.48 0.38 -25.70
CA THR A 308 -20.16 1.60 -25.19
C THR A 308 -21.55 1.33 -24.64
N SER A 309 -22.07 0.11 -24.76
CA SER A 309 -23.38 -0.28 -24.26
C SER A 309 -23.42 -1.79 -23.94
N ILE A 310 -24.39 -2.21 -23.14
CA ILE A 310 -24.63 -3.60 -22.80
C ILE A 310 -26.17 -3.86 -22.77
N SER A 311 -26.56 -5.12 -22.88
CA SER A 311 -27.97 -5.51 -22.77
C SER A 311 -28.54 -5.28 -21.36
N LYS A 312 -29.85 -5.25 -21.25
CA LYS A 312 -30.57 -4.91 -20.00
C LYS A 312 -30.30 -5.88 -18.85
N ARG A 313 -30.30 -7.19 -19.13
CA ARG A 313 -30.17 -8.25 -18.11
C ARG A 313 -28.75 -8.84 -18.18
N VAL A 314 -27.96 -8.60 -17.16
CA VAL A 314 -26.54 -9.01 -17.10
C VAL A 314 -26.30 -9.86 -15.86
N ILE A 315 -25.66 -11.01 -16.04
CA ILE A 315 -25.13 -11.81 -14.95
C ILE A 315 -23.61 -11.71 -14.96
N VAL A 316 -23.02 -11.38 -13.81
CA VAL A 316 -21.57 -11.43 -13.60
C VAL A 316 -21.26 -12.63 -12.73
N LEU A 317 -20.41 -13.53 -13.24
CA LEU A 317 -19.96 -14.72 -12.52
C LEU A 317 -18.59 -14.48 -11.89
N GLY A 318 -18.52 -14.47 -10.57
CA GLY A 318 -17.28 -14.30 -9.82
C GLY A 318 -17.42 -13.44 -8.57
N GLY A 319 -16.48 -13.59 -7.65
CA GLY A 319 -16.49 -12.91 -6.34
C GLY A 319 -15.21 -12.13 -6.03
N GLY A 320 -14.43 -11.73 -7.05
CA GLY A 320 -13.24 -10.88 -6.93
C GLY A 320 -13.50 -9.43 -7.33
N ASN A 321 -12.49 -8.56 -7.19
CA ASN A 321 -12.59 -7.13 -7.57
C ASN A 321 -12.97 -6.95 -9.05
N THR A 322 -12.46 -7.81 -9.96
CA THR A 322 -12.83 -7.80 -11.39
C THR A 322 -14.35 -7.96 -11.59
N ALA A 323 -15.01 -8.82 -10.79
CA ALA A 323 -16.45 -8.99 -10.87
C ALA A 323 -17.20 -7.73 -10.41
N MET A 324 -16.70 -7.04 -9.38
CA MET A 324 -17.25 -5.77 -8.91
C MET A 324 -17.09 -4.69 -9.98
N ASP A 325 -15.94 -4.61 -10.62
CA ASP A 325 -15.69 -3.69 -11.73
C ASP A 325 -16.57 -3.97 -12.95
N CYS A 326 -16.77 -5.24 -13.30
CA CYS A 326 -17.69 -5.65 -14.38
C CYS A 326 -19.13 -5.24 -14.09
N CYS A 327 -19.66 -5.55 -12.92
CA CYS A 327 -21.08 -5.30 -12.62
C CYS A 327 -21.37 -3.79 -12.53
N ARG A 328 -20.50 -3.02 -11.90
CA ARG A 328 -20.62 -1.55 -11.79
C ARG A 328 -20.47 -0.86 -13.15
N SER A 329 -19.57 -1.36 -14.01
CA SER A 329 -19.44 -0.89 -15.40
C SER A 329 -20.68 -1.22 -16.22
N ALA A 330 -21.23 -2.43 -16.10
CA ALA A 330 -22.43 -2.85 -16.80
C ALA A 330 -23.63 -1.96 -16.44
N ARG A 331 -23.81 -1.58 -15.17
CA ARG A 331 -24.85 -0.62 -14.74
C ARG A 331 -24.75 0.71 -15.48
N ARG A 332 -23.53 1.23 -15.68
CA ARG A 332 -23.27 2.52 -16.36
C ARG A 332 -23.43 2.44 -17.88
N LEU A 333 -23.33 1.24 -18.45
CA LEU A 333 -23.46 1.02 -19.89
C LEU A 333 -24.86 0.60 -20.32
N GLY A 334 -25.85 0.66 -19.43
CA GLY A 334 -27.26 0.43 -19.74
C GLY A 334 -27.84 -0.87 -19.23
N GLY A 335 -27.11 -1.63 -18.41
CA GLY A 335 -27.65 -2.78 -17.69
C GLY A 335 -28.64 -2.34 -16.61
N ASP A 336 -29.92 -2.73 -16.73
CA ASP A 336 -30.95 -2.40 -15.75
C ASP A 336 -31.04 -3.46 -14.65
N ASP A 337 -31.00 -4.74 -15.02
CA ASP A 337 -31.00 -5.88 -14.12
C ASP A 337 -29.64 -6.56 -14.15
N VAL A 338 -28.72 -6.04 -13.33
CA VAL A 338 -27.36 -6.57 -13.19
C VAL A 338 -27.26 -7.33 -11.87
N LYS A 339 -26.79 -8.57 -11.92
CA LYS A 339 -26.61 -9.43 -10.74
C LYS A 339 -25.19 -10.00 -10.71
N VAL A 340 -24.61 -10.08 -9.51
CA VAL A 340 -23.36 -10.84 -9.29
C VAL A 340 -23.75 -12.18 -8.68
N ILE A 341 -23.24 -13.28 -9.24
CA ILE A 341 -23.51 -14.63 -8.75
C ILE A 341 -22.19 -15.32 -8.38
N VAL A 342 -22.11 -15.81 -7.14
CA VAL A 342 -20.87 -16.29 -6.53
C VAL A 342 -21.07 -17.70 -5.96
N ARG A 343 -20.12 -18.58 -6.23
CA ARG A 343 -20.12 -19.96 -5.71
C ARG A 343 -19.83 -20.08 -4.20
N SER A 344 -19.31 -19.04 -3.59
CA SER A 344 -18.99 -19.00 -2.15
C SER A 344 -19.97 -18.14 -1.37
N GLY A 345 -19.95 -18.23 -0.04
CA GLY A 345 -20.63 -17.28 0.83
C GLY A 345 -20.05 -15.87 0.69
N PHE A 346 -20.75 -14.88 1.22
CA PHE A 346 -20.40 -13.46 1.13
C PHE A 346 -19.05 -13.15 1.79
N GLU A 347 -18.80 -13.75 2.97
CA GLU A 347 -17.56 -13.53 3.73
C GLU A 347 -16.33 -14.16 3.05
N GLN A 348 -16.53 -15.21 2.25
CA GLN A 348 -15.44 -15.89 1.52
C GLN A 348 -15.16 -15.28 0.15
N MET A 349 -15.83 -14.21 -0.23
CA MET A 349 -15.53 -13.48 -1.46
C MET A 349 -14.18 -12.81 -1.36
N LYS A 350 -13.42 -12.87 -2.45
CA LYS A 350 -12.08 -12.27 -2.54
C LYS A 350 -12.12 -10.76 -2.82
N ALA A 351 -13.26 -10.21 -3.21
CA ALA A 351 -13.43 -8.78 -3.41
C ALA A 351 -13.24 -8.03 -2.08
N SER A 352 -12.60 -6.89 -2.14
CA SER A 352 -12.41 -6.00 -1.00
C SER A 352 -13.76 -5.62 -0.38
N PRO A 353 -13.87 -5.48 0.95
CA PRO A 353 -15.13 -5.17 1.62
C PRO A 353 -15.84 -3.94 1.02
N TRP A 354 -15.09 -2.86 0.81
CA TRP A 354 -15.64 -1.61 0.23
C TRP A 354 -16.11 -1.78 -1.23
N GLU A 355 -15.51 -2.64 -2.05
CA GLU A 355 -15.97 -2.90 -3.41
C GLU A 355 -17.30 -3.64 -3.42
N LYS A 356 -17.51 -4.54 -2.46
CA LYS A 356 -18.80 -5.22 -2.25
C LYS A 356 -19.87 -4.22 -1.79
N GLU A 357 -19.53 -3.36 -0.83
CA GLU A 357 -20.40 -2.30 -0.32
C GLU A 357 -20.81 -1.33 -1.42
N ASP A 358 -19.86 -0.88 -2.23
CA ASP A 358 -20.11 0.01 -3.37
C ASP A 358 -21.07 -0.62 -4.40
N ALA A 359 -20.86 -1.88 -4.76
CA ALA A 359 -21.74 -2.58 -5.70
C ALA A 359 -23.17 -2.68 -5.15
N MET A 360 -23.33 -3.02 -3.87
CA MET A 360 -24.65 -3.08 -3.22
C MET A 360 -25.28 -1.68 -3.10
N HIS A 361 -24.50 -0.65 -2.80
CA HIS A 361 -24.98 0.74 -2.76
C HIS A 361 -25.48 1.21 -4.14
N GLU A 362 -24.88 0.73 -5.22
CA GLU A 362 -25.34 0.97 -6.59
C GLU A 362 -26.55 0.10 -7.00
N GLY A 363 -27.14 -0.64 -6.05
CA GLY A 363 -28.34 -1.46 -6.25
C GLY A 363 -28.08 -2.78 -6.99
N ILE A 364 -26.85 -3.30 -6.94
CA ILE A 364 -26.48 -4.57 -7.57
C ILE A 364 -26.56 -5.69 -6.54
N PRO A 365 -27.49 -6.66 -6.67
CA PRO A 365 -27.57 -7.80 -5.76
C PRO A 365 -26.41 -8.76 -5.96
N ILE A 366 -25.86 -9.26 -4.84
CA ILE A 366 -24.84 -10.31 -4.81
C ILE A 366 -25.49 -11.59 -4.28
N LEU A 367 -25.60 -12.61 -5.15
CA LEU A 367 -26.22 -13.90 -4.86
C LEU A 367 -25.13 -14.94 -4.60
N ASN A 368 -25.15 -15.52 -3.41
CA ASN A 368 -24.10 -16.42 -2.94
C ASN A 368 -24.51 -17.90 -3.04
N ASN A 369 -23.50 -18.80 -2.95
CA ASN A 369 -23.67 -20.25 -2.88
C ASN A 369 -24.35 -20.86 -4.13
N LEU A 370 -24.06 -20.32 -5.31
CA LEU A 370 -24.61 -20.73 -6.58
C LEU A 370 -23.49 -21.07 -7.56
N VAL A 371 -23.41 -22.33 -7.99
CA VAL A 371 -22.44 -22.81 -8.98
C VAL A 371 -23.10 -22.89 -10.35
N PRO A 372 -22.57 -22.22 -11.40
CA PRO A 372 -23.13 -22.29 -12.73
C PRO A 372 -23.02 -23.72 -13.28
N LYS A 373 -24.15 -24.23 -13.83
CA LYS A 373 -24.28 -25.58 -14.35
C LYS A 373 -24.42 -25.62 -15.86
N ALA A 374 -25.19 -24.69 -16.42
CA ALA A 374 -25.40 -24.60 -17.87
C ALA A 374 -25.84 -23.19 -18.28
N PHE A 375 -25.40 -22.76 -19.45
CA PHE A 375 -25.94 -21.61 -20.15
C PHE A 375 -27.13 -22.06 -21.02
N THR A 376 -28.31 -21.48 -20.82
CA THR A 376 -29.50 -21.78 -21.61
C THR A 376 -29.61 -20.86 -22.81
N HIS A 377 -29.95 -21.41 -23.98
CA HIS A 377 -30.00 -20.63 -25.22
C HIS A 377 -31.13 -21.12 -26.14
N ASN A 378 -31.54 -20.27 -27.05
CA ASN A 378 -32.42 -20.59 -28.14
C ASN A 378 -31.80 -20.14 -29.46
N GLY A 379 -31.46 -21.10 -30.31
CA GLY A 379 -30.79 -20.81 -31.60
C GLY A 379 -29.48 -20.01 -31.45
N GLY A 380 -28.68 -20.25 -30.40
CA GLY A 380 -27.44 -19.55 -30.14
C GLY A 380 -27.59 -18.21 -29.37
N ARG A 381 -28.84 -17.74 -29.17
CA ARG A 381 -29.14 -16.56 -28.34
C ARG A 381 -29.24 -16.98 -26.88
N LEU A 382 -28.46 -16.41 -26.02
CA LEU A 382 -28.48 -16.64 -24.56
C LEU A 382 -29.88 -16.26 -23.99
N THR A 383 -30.44 -17.10 -23.15
CA THR A 383 -31.73 -16.88 -22.47
C THR A 383 -31.61 -16.85 -20.96
N GLY A 384 -30.54 -17.44 -20.40
CA GLY A 384 -30.28 -17.45 -18.98
C GLY A 384 -29.15 -18.39 -18.57
N VAL A 385 -29.01 -18.55 -17.28
CA VAL A 385 -28.02 -19.47 -16.66
C VAL A 385 -28.72 -20.30 -15.59
N THR A 386 -28.46 -21.60 -15.57
CA THR A 386 -28.91 -22.53 -14.54
C THR A 386 -27.80 -22.77 -13.53
N PHE A 387 -28.11 -22.76 -12.24
CA PHE A 387 -27.19 -22.91 -11.14
C PHE A 387 -27.61 -24.04 -10.20
N SER A 388 -26.61 -24.78 -9.73
CA SER A 388 -26.76 -25.68 -8.59
C SER A 388 -26.56 -24.94 -7.30
N LYS A 389 -27.43 -25.13 -6.31
CA LYS A 389 -27.26 -24.58 -4.97
C LYS A 389 -26.26 -25.42 -4.18
N VAL A 390 -25.31 -24.75 -3.53
CA VAL A 390 -24.23 -25.41 -2.80
C VAL A 390 -24.08 -24.84 -1.39
N ARG A 391 -23.40 -25.59 -0.53
CA ARG A 391 -22.96 -25.12 0.78
C ARG A 391 -21.47 -25.38 0.96
N SER A 392 -20.80 -24.52 1.72
CA SER A 392 -19.40 -24.74 2.12
C SER A 392 -19.33 -25.75 3.26
N VAL A 393 -18.44 -26.74 3.11
CA VAL A 393 -18.09 -27.71 4.15
C VAL A 393 -16.59 -27.63 4.35
N TYR A 394 -16.15 -27.66 5.59
CA TYR A 394 -14.73 -27.62 5.96
C TYR A 394 -14.31 -28.96 6.51
N ASP A 395 -13.17 -29.47 6.06
CA ASP A 395 -12.54 -30.68 6.62
C ASP A 395 -11.79 -30.37 7.92
N GLU A 396 -11.23 -31.40 8.56
CA GLU A 396 -10.47 -31.28 9.81
C GLU A 396 -9.21 -30.41 9.68
N GLN A 397 -8.71 -30.21 8.45
CA GLN A 397 -7.58 -29.33 8.15
C GLN A 397 -8.02 -27.91 7.75
N GLY A 398 -9.32 -27.59 7.86
CA GLY A 398 -9.88 -26.28 7.49
C GLY A 398 -9.98 -26.03 5.99
N ARG A 399 -9.77 -27.05 5.13
CA ARG A 399 -9.91 -26.92 3.68
C ARG A 399 -11.39 -26.94 3.28
N ARG A 400 -11.77 -25.94 2.53
CA ARG A 400 -13.15 -25.76 2.09
C ARG A 400 -13.46 -26.58 0.84
N SER A 401 -14.57 -27.31 0.87
CA SER A 401 -15.22 -27.91 -0.29
C SER A 401 -16.65 -27.39 -0.48
N LEU A 402 -17.14 -27.45 -1.71
CA LEU A 402 -18.52 -27.09 -2.03
C LEU A 402 -19.33 -28.34 -2.29
N VAL A 403 -20.42 -28.51 -1.55
CA VAL A 403 -21.29 -29.68 -1.64
C VAL A 403 -22.68 -29.24 -2.07
N PRO A 404 -23.33 -29.91 -3.08
CA PRO A 404 -24.71 -29.62 -3.45
C PRO A 404 -25.66 -29.75 -2.26
N THR A 405 -26.64 -28.86 -2.17
CA THR A 405 -27.66 -28.91 -1.08
C THR A 405 -28.74 -29.96 -1.31
N GLY A 406 -28.89 -30.45 -2.56
CA GLY A 406 -30.00 -31.32 -2.96
C GLY A 406 -31.29 -30.55 -3.32
N GLU A 407 -31.31 -29.24 -3.17
CA GLU A 407 -32.42 -28.40 -3.61
C GLU A 407 -32.48 -28.29 -5.13
N PRO A 408 -33.66 -27.98 -5.70
CA PRO A 408 -33.82 -27.75 -7.14
C PRO A 408 -32.89 -26.68 -7.66
N ASP A 409 -32.34 -26.86 -8.86
CA ASP A 409 -31.52 -25.89 -9.56
C ASP A 409 -32.27 -24.55 -9.72
N ALA A 410 -31.53 -23.45 -9.57
CA ALA A 410 -32.06 -22.11 -9.79
C ALA A 410 -31.78 -21.64 -11.22
N HIS A 411 -32.75 -21.05 -11.89
CA HIS A 411 -32.57 -20.47 -13.21
C HIS A 411 -32.75 -18.96 -13.16
N PHE A 412 -31.77 -18.23 -13.71
CA PHE A 412 -31.82 -16.76 -13.82
C PHE A 412 -31.78 -16.36 -15.30
N PRO A 413 -32.80 -15.65 -15.78
CA PRO A 413 -32.82 -15.15 -17.15
C PRO A 413 -31.83 -14.02 -17.34
N CYS A 414 -31.08 -14.03 -18.44
CA CYS A 414 -30.16 -12.96 -18.83
C CYS A 414 -29.93 -12.93 -20.32
N ASP A 415 -29.42 -11.77 -20.78
CA ASP A 415 -29.08 -11.54 -22.19
C ASP A 415 -27.55 -11.58 -22.41
N VAL A 416 -26.78 -11.32 -21.36
CA VAL A 416 -25.31 -11.32 -21.38
C VAL A 416 -24.76 -11.89 -20.09
N VAL A 417 -23.64 -12.62 -20.18
CA VAL A 417 -22.86 -13.07 -19.05
C VAL A 417 -21.44 -12.53 -19.13
N LEU A 418 -20.94 -12.01 -18.02
CA LEU A 418 -19.54 -11.63 -17.82
C LEU A 418 -18.86 -12.63 -16.88
N VAL A 419 -17.87 -13.37 -17.37
CA VAL A 419 -17.15 -14.41 -16.62
C VAL A 419 -15.92 -13.80 -15.97
N ALA A 420 -15.92 -13.65 -14.65
CA ALA A 420 -14.85 -13.04 -13.85
C ALA A 420 -14.37 -13.98 -12.72
N VAL A 421 -14.08 -15.24 -13.08
CA VAL A 421 -13.78 -16.32 -12.13
C VAL A 421 -12.29 -16.52 -11.83
N GLY A 422 -11.45 -15.76 -12.49
CA GLY A 422 -9.98 -15.78 -12.28
C GLY A 422 -9.21 -15.36 -13.52
N GLN A 423 -7.90 -15.29 -13.36
CA GLN A 423 -6.94 -14.93 -14.40
C GLN A 423 -5.75 -15.87 -14.33
N ASP A 424 -5.12 -16.14 -15.46
CA ASP A 424 -3.92 -16.96 -15.60
C ASP A 424 -2.82 -16.21 -16.34
N ASN A 425 -1.60 -16.57 -16.03
CA ASN A 425 -0.43 -16.13 -16.77
C ASN A 425 -0.40 -16.78 -18.16
N ALA A 426 0.20 -16.09 -19.11
CA ALA A 426 0.37 -16.59 -20.46
C ALA A 426 1.72 -16.16 -21.02
N PHE A 427 2.57 -17.16 -21.32
CA PHE A 427 3.92 -16.93 -21.84
C PHE A 427 4.14 -17.72 -23.15
N PRO A 428 3.28 -17.54 -24.18
CA PRO A 428 3.42 -18.28 -25.44
C PRO A 428 4.68 -17.89 -26.23
N TRP A 429 5.25 -16.74 -25.90
CA TRP A 429 6.44 -16.14 -26.50
C TRP A 429 7.76 -16.51 -25.79
N ILE A 430 7.69 -17.29 -24.71
CA ILE A 430 8.86 -17.84 -24.02
C ILE A 430 9.06 -19.28 -24.50
N GLU A 431 10.15 -19.54 -25.17
CA GLU A 431 10.53 -20.86 -25.65
C GLU A 431 10.81 -21.79 -24.46
N ARG A 432 10.27 -23.01 -24.50
CA ARG A 432 10.35 -23.95 -23.37
C ARG A 432 11.74 -24.55 -23.15
N ASP A 433 12.62 -24.46 -24.16
CA ASP A 433 14.01 -24.91 -24.16
C ASP A 433 15.03 -23.78 -23.85
N ILE A 434 14.57 -22.57 -23.51
CA ILE A 434 15.43 -21.40 -23.25
C ILE A 434 16.17 -21.47 -21.92
N GLY A 435 15.77 -22.37 -21.01
CA GLY A 435 16.37 -22.52 -19.68
C GLY A 435 15.56 -21.93 -18.54
N ILE A 436 14.35 -21.40 -18.80
CA ILE A 436 13.41 -20.99 -17.77
C ILE A 436 12.54 -22.19 -17.40
N GLU A 437 12.56 -22.58 -16.12
CA GLU A 437 11.69 -23.61 -15.59
C GLU A 437 10.34 -23.04 -15.17
N PHE A 438 9.29 -23.81 -15.46
CA PHE A 438 7.92 -23.50 -15.05
C PHE A 438 7.38 -24.61 -14.17
N ASP A 439 6.48 -24.25 -13.25
CA ASP A 439 5.75 -25.21 -12.43
C ASP A 439 4.58 -25.85 -13.21
N LYS A 440 3.85 -26.75 -12.55
CA LYS A 440 2.71 -27.45 -13.16
C LYS A 440 1.52 -26.55 -13.51
N TRP A 441 1.48 -25.32 -13.00
CA TRP A 441 0.46 -24.32 -13.31
C TRP A 441 0.93 -23.31 -14.36
N GLY A 442 2.16 -23.46 -14.87
CA GLY A 442 2.74 -22.56 -15.87
C GLY A 442 3.31 -21.28 -15.29
N LEU A 443 3.53 -21.20 -13.98
CA LEU A 443 4.24 -20.10 -13.33
C LEU A 443 5.75 -20.34 -13.41
N PRO A 444 6.57 -19.28 -13.63
CA PRO A 444 8.02 -19.42 -13.64
C PRO A 444 8.53 -19.77 -12.24
N LYS A 445 9.52 -20.64 -12.15
CA LYS A 445 10.26 -20.87 -10.91
C LYS A 445 11.21 -19.71 -10.68
N LEU A 446 11.04 -19.02 -9.56
CA LEU A 446 11.76 -17.80 -9.18
C LEU A 446 12.34 -17.94 -7.79
N ASP A 447 13.45 -17.27 -7.56
CA ASP A 447 13.85 -16.90 -6.22
C ASP A 447 12.97 -15.72 -5.73
N ALA A 448 12.23 -15.92 -4.65
CA ALA A 448 11.24 -14.95 -4.18
C ALA A 448 11.84 -13.66 -3.61
N LYS A 449 13.13 -13.66 -3.26
CA LYS A 449 13.84 -12.48 -2.76
C LYS A 449 14.44 -11.67 -3.88
N THR A 450 15.01 -12.35 -4.89
CA THR A 450 15.73 -11.68 -5.97
C THR A 450 14.87 -11.45 -7.21
N MET A 451 13.70 -12.07 -7.31
CA MET A 451 12.82 -12.06 -8.49
C MET A 451 13.48 -12.70 -9.73
N GLN A 452 14.64 -13.36 -9.59
CA GLN A 452 15.39 -13.99 -10.68
C GLN A 452 14.79 -15.35 -11.04
N SER A 453 14.69 -15.62 -12.32
CA SER A 453 14.32 -16.95 -12.84
C SER A 453 15.53 -17.91 -12.87
N THR A 454 15.30 -19.15 -13.30
CA THR A 454 16.39 -20.11 -13.55
C THR A 454 17.33 -19.70 -14.68
N LEU A 455 16.95 -18.71 -15.49
CA LEU A 455 17.83 -18.07 -16.49
C LEU A 455 18.39 -16.76 -15.90
N PRO A 456 19.71 -16.65 -15.62
CA PRO A 456 20.29 -15.61 -14.77
C PRO A 456 20.03 -14.15 -15.19
N LYS A 457 19.78 -13.89 -16.48
CA LYS A 457 19.51 -12.54 -17.00
C LYS A 457 18.03 -12.16 -16.99
N VAL A 458 17.13 -13.08 -16.59
CA VAL A 458 15.68 -12.89 -16.72
C VAL A 458 15.03 -12.87 -15.34
N PHE A 459 14.34 -11.78 -15.07
CA PHE A 459 13.62 -11.50 -13.84
C PHE A 459 12.12 -11.39 -14.11
N PHE A 460 11.30 -11.72 -13.12
CA PHE A 460 9.85 -11.58 -13.20
C PHE A 460 9.32 -10.79 -12.02
N GLY A 461 8.20 -10.09 -12.23
CA GLY A 461 7.53 -9.36 -11.15
C GLY A 461 6.05 -9.15 -11.41
N GLY A 462 5.35 -8.64 -10.39
CA GLY A 462 3.91 -8.49 -10.42
C GLY A 462 3.19 -9.81 -10.61
N ASP A 463 2.04 -9.77 -11.29
CA ASP A 463 1.22 -10.96 -11.53
C ASP A 463 1.92 -11.99 -12.43
N ALA A 464 2.89 -11.58 -13.25
CA ALA A 464 3.68 -12.50 -14.06
C ALA A 464 4.53 -13.46 -13.22
N ALA A 465 4.92 -13.06 -12.01
CA ALA A 465 5.79 -13.85 -11.13
C ALA A 465 5.00 -14.90 -10.32
N PHE A 466 3.96 -14.49 -9.61
CA PHE A 466 3.29 -15.30 -8.62
C PHE A 466 1.77 -15.41 -8.81
N GLY A 467 1.29 -15.08 -10.00
CA GLY A 467 -0.15 -15.00 -10.30
C GLY A 467 -0.80 -13.71 -9.82
N PRO A 468 -2.11 -13.55 -10.07
CA PRO A 468 -2.83 -12.30 -9.82
C PRO A 468 -2.82 -11.87 -8.35
N LYS A 469 -2.34 -10.66 -8.09
CA LYS A 469 -2.37 -9.95 -6.79
C LYS A 469 -2.89 -8.54 -6.99
N ASN A 470 -2.23 -7.55 -6.42
CA ASN A 470 -2.61 -6.14 -6.50
C ASN A 470 -1.42 -5.25 -6.89
N ILE A 471 -1.71 -3.97 -7.15
CA ILE A 471 -0.72 -3.00 -7.66
C ILE A 471 0.46 -2.83 -6.71
N ILE A 472 0.21 -2.75 -5.38
CA ILE A 472 1.30 -2.50 -4.42
C ILE A 472 2.28 -3.67 -4.31
N TRP A 473 1.82 -4.92 -4.52
CA TRP A 473 2.72 -6.07 -4.66
C TRP A 473 3.53 -6.02 -5.95
N ALA A 474 2.93 -5.57 -7.05
CA ALA A 474 3.65 -5.40 -8.31
C ALA A 474 4.76 -4.33 -8.18
N VAL A 475 4.48 -3.25 -7.47
CA VAL A 475 5.48 -2.22 -7.12
C VAL A 475 6.61 -2.81 -6.27
N ALA A 476 6.29 -3.54 -5.20
CA ALA A 476 7.29 -4.18 -4.34
C ALA A 476 8.19 -5.14 -5.13
N HIS A 477 7.61 -6.00 -5.98
CA HIS A 477 8.39 -6.89 -6.84
C HIS A 477 9.26 -6.13 -7.85
N GLY A 478 8.80 -4.97 -8.32
CA GLY A 478 9.58 -4.09 -9.20
C GLY A 478 10.82 -3.54 -8.50
N HIS A 479 10.70 -3.07 -7.25
CA HIS A 479 11.83 -2.61 -6.44
C HIS A 479 12.83 -3.74 -6.18
N GLU A 480 12.37 -4.90 -5.76
CA GLU A 480 13.25 -6.05 -5.50
C GLU A 480 13.98 -6.52 -6.76
N ALA A 481 13.30 -6.55 -7.91
CA ALA A 481 13.93 -6.87 -9.18
C ALA A 481 14.95 -5.80 -9.60
N ALA A 482 14.64 -4.52 -9.41
CA ALA A 482 15.56 -3.43 -9.73
C ALA A 482 16.85 -3.52 -8.92
N VAL A 483 16.77 -3.80 -7.60
CA VAL A 483 17.92 -4.06 -6.75
C VAL A 483 18.74 -5.25 -7.27
N SER A 484 18.09 -6.34 -7.61
CA SER A 484 18.76 -7.55 -8.11
C SER A 484 19.45 -7.32 -9.45
N ILE A 485 18.80 -6.62 -10.38
CA ILE A 485 19.36 -6.27 -11.69
C ILE A 485 20.57 -5.34 -11.51
N ASP A 486 20.45 -4.32 -10.68
CA ASP A 486 21.55 -3.38 -10.41
C ASP A 486 22.77 -4.08 -9.85
N ARG A 487 22.59 -4.97 -8.87
CA ARG A 487 23.69 -5.77 -8.29
C ARG A 487 24.29 -6.73 -9.30
N LEU A 488 23.47 -7.45 -10.06
CA LEU A 488 23.93 -8.37 -11.11
C LEU A 488 24.85 -7.65 -12.11
N LEU A 489 24.43 -6.49 -12.60
CA LEU A 489 25.14 -5.74 -13.63
C LEU A 489 26.39 -5.04 -13.09
N ASN A 490 26.54 -4.93 -11.79
CA ASN A 490 27.76 -4.46 -11.12
C ASN A 490 28.64 -5.62 -10.60
N GLY A 491 28.30 -6.87 -10.87
CA GLY A 491 29.10 -8.05 -10.51
C GLY A 491 29.02 -8.40 -9.02
N GLU A 492 27.95 -7.99 -8.34
CA GLU A 492 27.73 -8.25 -6.94
C GLU A 492 26.77 -9.43 -6.70
N ASP A 493 26.80 -9.99 -5.49
CA ASP A 493 25.84 -11.03 -5.10
C ASP A 493 24.41 -10.47 -5.05
N ILE A 494 23.55 -10.97 -5.93
CA ILE A 494 22.17 -10.51 -6.07
C ILE A 494 21.27 -10.89 -4.88
N ALA A 495 21.65 -11.89 -4.10
CA ALA A 495 20.88 -12.35 -2.93
C ALA A 495 21.14 -11.50 -1.70
N THR A 496 22.24 -10.76 -1.67
CA THR A 496 22.54 -9.84 -0.56
C THR A 496 21.57 -8.66 -0.59
N ARG A 497 20.93 -8.40 0.54
CA ARG A 497 20.17 -7.18 0.82
C ARG A 497 20.77 -6.53 2.04
N PRO A 498 21.10 -5.23 1.99
CA PRO A 498 21.40 -4.48 3.20
C PRO A 498 20.23 -4.59 4.17
N ASP A 499 20.51 -4.76 5.45
CA ASP A 499 19.46 -4.68 6.45
C ASP A 499 18.80 -3.29 6.39
N PRO A 500 17.48 -3.20 6.50
CA PRO A 500 16.82 -1.91 6.55
C PRO A 500 17.38 -1.15 7.75
N MET A 501 17.98 0.01 7.48
CA MET A 501 18.60 0.81 8.54
C MET A 501 17.51 1.40 9.42
N THR A 502 17.51 1.02 10.70
CA THR A 502 16.63 1.62 11.70
C THR A 502 17.47 2.44 12.64
N THR A 503 17.25 3.74 12.66
CA THR A 503 17.92 4.67 13.56
C THR A 503 16.93 5.28 14.53
N LEU A 504 17.27 5.28 15.82
CA LEU A 504 16.56 6.01 16.85
C LEU A 504 17.21 7.35 17.04
N ILE A 505 16.48 8.43 16.79
CA ILE A 505 16.92 9.79 17.05
C ILE A 505 16.16 10.30 18.27
N SER A 506 16.91 10.65 19.34
CA SER A 506 16.29 11.26 20.51
C SER A 506 15.72 12.63 20.17
N GLN A 507 14.50 12.87 20.62
CA GLN A 507 13.79 14.13 20.50
C GLN A 507 13.41 14.59 21.90
N LYS A 508 14.24 15.44 22.47
CA LYS A 508 13.93 16.04 23.78
C LYS A 508 12.60 16.76 23.71
N MET A 509 11.78 16.58 24.74
CA MET A 509 10.47 17.22 24.85
C MET A 509 10.59 18.74 24.62
N GLY A 510 9.65 19.27 23.81
CA GLY A 510 9.61 20.68 23.42
C GLY A 510 10.58 21.11 22.34
N ILE A 511 11.49 20.24 21.88
CA ILE A 511 12.44 20.51 20.78
C ILE A 511 12.25 19.45 19.71
N HIS A 512 11.19 19.58 18.93
CA HIS A 512 10.88 18.64 17.85
C HIS A 512 11.12 19.27 16.49
N ALA A 513 11.73 18.52 15.58
CA ALA A 513 11.82 18.88 14.17
C ALA A 513 10.46 18.82 13.45
N TRP A 514 9.46 18.20 14.06
CA TRP A 514 8.07 18.13 13.60
C TRP A 514 7.13 18.56 14.72
N ARG A 515 5.97 19.04 14.33
CA ARG A 515 4.93 19.37 15.28
C ARG A 515 4.34 18.09 15.85
N TYR A 516 4.48 17.91 17.16
CA TYR A 516 3.87 16.82 17.91
C TYR A 516 2.75 17.39 18.76
N ASP A 517 1.58 16.77 18.67
CA ASP A 517 0.42 17.14 19.46
C ASP A 517 0.06 15.98 20.40
N ASN A 518 0.02 16.24 21.69
CA ASN A 518 -0.39 15.27 22.70
C ASN A 518 -1.92 15.07 22.71
N ALA A 519 -2.66 15.96 22.07
CA ALA A 519 -4.09 15.84 21.91
C ALA A 519 -4.43 14.83 20.83
N ILE A 520 -4.90 13.66 21.26
CA ILE A 520 -5.32 12.60 20.34
C ILE A 520 -6.77 12.85 19.98
N SER A 521 -7.04 12.92 18.65
CA SER A 521 -8.42 13.03 18.18
C SER A 521 -9.19 11.75 18.54
N VAL A 522 -10.30 11.93 19.27
CA VAL A 522 -11.26 10.87 19.57
C VAL A 522 -12.34 10.74 18.50
N ASP A 523 -12.24 11.49 17.41
CA ASP A 523 -13.20 11.47 16.31
C ASP A 523 -13.24 10.09 15.64
N ARG A 524 -14.43 9.72 15.15
CA ARG A 524 -14.59 8.53 14.31
C ARG A 524 -13.85 8.71 13.00
N ARG A 525 -13.51 7.58 12.38
CA ARG A 525 -12.94 7.55 11.02
C ARG A 525 -13.87 8.30 10.06
N LEU A 526 -13.31 9.25 9.31
CA LEU A 526 -14.05 10.00 8.34
C LEU A 526 -14.35 9.13 7.11
N ARG A 527 -15.57 9.24 6.62
CA ARG A 527 -15.99 8.61 5.37
C ARG A 527 -15.73 9.54 4.20
N VAL A 528 -15.27 8.95 3.09
CA VAL A 528 -15.04 9.69 1.87
C VAL A 528 -16.37 10.18 1.30
N PRO A 529 -16.50 11.45 0.93
CA PRO A 529 -17.66 11.94 0.21
C PRO A 529 -17.84 11.19 -1.11
N LEU A 530 -19.06 10.77 -1.37
CA LEU A 530 -19.44 10.12 -2.63
C LEU A 530 -20.25 11.09 -3.48
N ARG A 531 -20.13 10.93 -4.79
CA ARG A 531 -21.00 11.61 -5.75
C ARG A 531 -22.42 11.06 -5.64
N ASP A 532 -23.40 11.92 -5.95
CA ASP A 532 -24.77 11.47 -6.07
C ASP A 532 -24.88 10.26 -7.01
N ILE A 533 -25.56 9.22 -6.53
CA ILE A 533 -25.63 7.92 -7.21
C ILE A 533 -26.32 8.03 -8.58
N GLY A 534 -27.36 8.87 -8.69
CA GLY A 534 -28.08 9.06 -9.95
C GLY A 534 -27.22 9.73 -11.02
N ALA A 535 -26.32 10.63 -10.61
CA ALA A 535 -25.33 11.22 -11.50
C ALA A 535 -24.19 10.26 -11.83
N ALA A 536 -23.70 9.50 -10.84
CA ALA A 536 -22.61 8.55 -11.01
C ALA A 536 -22.95 7.39 -11.96
N LEU A 537 -24.20 6.92 -11.95
CA LEU A 537 -24.65 5.83 -12.82
C LEU A 537 -24.87 6.22 -14.29
N LYS A 538 -24.96 7.52 -14.59
CA LYS A 538 -25.21 8.01 -15.98
C LYS A 538 -23.98 7.99 -16.87
N ASN A 539 -22.76 7.98 -16.29
CA ASN A 539 -21.55 8.11 -17.07
C ASN A 539 -20.39 7.33 -16.44
N ILE A 540 -19.82 6.44 -17.22
CA ILE A 540 -18.70 5.59 -16.80
C ILE A 540 -17.39 6.38 -16.52
N LYS A 541 -17.29 7.63 -16.96
CA LYS A 541 -16.12 8.48 -16.76
C LYS A 541 -16.19 9.35 -15.50
N ILE A 542 -17.35 9.41 -14.83
CA ILE A 542 -17.53 10.23 -13.64
C ILE A 542 -16.97 9.52 -12.42
N GLU A 543 -15.93 10.07 -11.80
CA GLU A 543 -15.35 9.54 -10.57
C GLU A 543 -16.39 9.54 -9.43
N VAL A 544 -16.57 8.40 -8.77
CA VAL A 544 -17.59 8.18 -7.73
C VAL A 544 -17.13 8.70 -6.37
N GLU A 545 -15.94 8.30 -5.93
CA GLU A 545 -15.34 8.82 -4.70
C GLU A 545 -14.72 10.18 -4.94
N LEU A 546 -15.09 11.18 -4.14
CA LEU A 546 -14.62 12.55 -4.33
C LEU A 546 -13.28 12.84 -3.63
N GLY A 547 -12.84 11.96 -2.74
CA GLY A 547 -11.67 12.18 -1.89
C GLY A 547 -11.98 13.08 -0.69
N PHE A 548 -11.00 13.31 0.16
CA PHE A 548 -11.07 14.30 1.23
C PHE A 548 -10.64 15.67 0.70
N ASP A 549 -11.35 16.71 1.12
CA ASP A 549 -10.84 18.08 1.03
C ASP A 549 -9.75 18.33 2.09
N PRO A 550 -9.03 19.46 2.05
CA PRO A 550 -7.98 19.76 3.02
C PRO A 550 -8.44 19.77 4.49
N GLN A 551 -9.70 20.15 4.77
CA GLN A 551 -10.22 20.21 6.13
C GLN A 551 -10.54 18.81 6.66
N LEU A 552 -11.17 17.97 5.85
CA LEU A 552 -11.42 16.56 6.19
C LEU A 552 -10.09 15.80 6.32
N ALA A 553 -9.14 16.07 5.42
CA ALA A 553 -7.82 15.48 5.45
C ALA A 553 -7.05 15.83 6.73
N PHE A 554 -7.09 17.10 7.15
CA PHE A 554 -6.49 17.54 8.40
C PHE A 554 -7.09 16.81 9.60
N LYS A 555 -8.44 16.73 9.69
CA LYS A 555 -9.12 16.03 10.80
C LYS A 555 -8.78 14.54 10.83
N GLU A 556 -8.79 13.86 9.67
CA GLU A 556 -8.43 12.44 9.62
C GLU A 556 -6.95 12.20 9.94
N ALA A 557 -6.06 13.11 9.53
CA ALA A 557 -4.64 13.04 9.85
C ALA A 557 -4.37 13.14 11.37
N GLN A 558 -5.19 13.90 12.12
CA GLN A 558 -5.10 13.99 13.58
C GLN A 558 -5.41 12.67 14.30
N ARG A 559 -5.99 11.69 13.61
CA ARG A 559 -6.23 10.36 14.16
C ARG A 559 -4.98 9.47 14.13
N CYS A 560 -3.92 9.87 13.41
CA CYS A 560 -2.68 9.12 13.34
C CYS A 560 -1.93 9.20 14.67
N LEU A 561 -1.55 8.04 15.22
CA LEU A 561 -0.81 7.94 16.49
C LEU A 561 0.69 8.19 16.32
N ASN A 562 1.16 8.53 15.11
CA ASN A 562 2.58 8.77 14.82
C ASN A 562 3.50 7.67 15.37
N CYS A 563 3.19 6.41 15.06
CA CYS A 563 3.86 5.23 15.63
C CYS A 563 5.37 5.14 15.33
N ASP A 564 5.90 5.95 14.43
CA ASP A 564 7.33 6.13 14.20
C ASP A 564 8.01 7.01 15.27
N VAL A 565 7.21 7.69 16.11
CA VAL A 565 7.69 8.42 17.29
C VAL A 565 7.21 7.68 18.54
N GLN A 566 8.14 7.13 19.30
CA GLN A 566 7.83 6.26 20.44
C GLN A 566 8.52 6.75 21.70
N THR A 567 7.93 6.42 22.85
CA THR A 567 8.57 6.59 24.13
C THR A 567 9.52 5.43 24.40
N VAL A 568 10.78 5.73 24.70
CA VAL A 568 11.82 4.77 25.04
C VAL A 568 12.25 4.96 26.48
N PHE A 569 12.41 3.87 27.22
CA PHE A 569 12.75 3.87 28.61
C PHE A 569 14.23 3.51 28.84
N ALA A 570 14.91 4.31 29.64
CA ALA A 570 16.29 4.08 30.07
C ALA A 570 16.28 3.67 31.57
N PRO A 571 16.37 2.37 31.90
CA PRO A 571 16.25 1.88 33.29
C PRO A 571 17.26 2.53 34.26
N LYS A 572 18.47 2.83 33.75
CA LYS A 572 19.54 3.43 34.57
C LYS A 572 19.24 4.84 35.12
N LEU A 573 18.27 5.53 34.51
CA LEU A 573 17.87 6.87 34.92
C LEU A 573 16.58 6.85 35.79
N CYS A 574 15.96 5.70 35.93
CA CYS A 574 14.71 5.57 36.67
C CYS A 574 14.95 5.65 38.18
N ILE A 575 14.16 6.49 38.85
CA ILE A 575 14.16 6.63 40.32
C ILE A 575 12.87 6.04 40.93
N GLU A 576 12.09 5.33 40.14
CA GLU A 576 10.85 4.63 40.56
C GLU A 576 9.84 5.54 41.28
N CYS A 577 9.67 6.76 40.76
CA CYS A 577 8.76 7.78 41.35
C CYS A 577 7.30 7.63 40.94
N ASP A 578 6.95 6.65 40.09
CA ASP A 578 5.62 6.29 39.55
C ASP A 578 4.91 7.41 38.76
N ALA A 579 5.54 8.57 38.57
CA ALA A 579 4.95 9.73 37.90
C ALA A 579 4.53 9.44 36.44
N CYS A 580 5.18 8.50 35.76
CA CYS A 580 4.81 8.07 34.41
C CYS A 580 3.55 7.20 34.39
N MET A 581 3.30 6.45 35.47
CA MET A 581 2.09 5.65 35.63
C MET A 581 0.88 6.57 35.93
N ASP A 582 1.05 7.52 36.86
CA ASP A 582 -0.01 8.44 37.24
C ASP A 582 -0.51 9.33 36.10
N ILE A 583 0.36 9.68 35.16
CA ILE A 583 0.02 10.58 34.04
C ILE A 583 -0.50 9.83 32.80
N CYS A 584 -0.35 8.51 32.73
CA CYS A 584 -0.70 7.76 31.53
C CYS A 584 -2.23 7.71 31.33
N PRO A 585 -2.77 8.28 30.23
CA PRO A 585 -4.23 8.32 30.02
C PRO A 585 -4.83 6.96 29.66
N MET A 586 -3.97 5.95 29.36
CA MET A 586 -4.38 4.61 28.95
C MET A 586 -4.02 3.55 29.97
N ASP A 587 -3.46 3.92 31.12
CA ASP A 587 -2.97 2.99 32.14
C ASP A 587 -2.07 1.89 31.57
N CYS A 588 -1.32 2.24 30.50
CA CYS A 588 -0.51 1.25 29.80
C CYS A 588 0.84 0.95 30.48
N ILE A 589 1.17 1.64 31.57
CA ILE A 589 2.39 1.43 32.35
C ILE A 589 2.00 0.80 33.70
N SER A 590 2.60 -0.34 34.01
CA SER A 590 2.33 -1.08 35.24
C SER A 590 3.63 -1.46 35.95
N PHE A 591 3.59 -1.47 37.28
CA PHE A 591 4.68 -1.93 38.13
C PHE A 591 4.23 -3.07 39.02
N THR A 592 5.12 -4.03 39.29
CA THR A 592 4.95 -4.99 40.40
C THR A 592 6.00 -4.76 41.49
N GLY A 593 5.67 -5.19 42.71
CA GLY A 593 6.58 -5.05 43.84
C GLY A 593 7.74 -6.04 43.87
N ASN A 594 7.65 -7.16 43.17
CA ASN A 594 8.55 -8.30 43.35
C ASN A 594 9.18 -8.83 42.06
N GLY A 595 9.02 -8.17 40.94
CA GLY A 595 9.64 -8.56 39.68
C GLY A 595 9.00 -9.78 39.00
N GLU A 596 7.81 -10.20 39.39
CA GLU A 596 7.11 -11.34 38.80
C GLU A 596 6.40 -10.94 37.50
N GLU A 597 6.97 -11.36 36.38
CA GLU A 597 6.42 -11.06 35.05
C GLU A 597 5.01 -11.61 34.87
N ASP A 598 4.77 -12.83 35.34
CA ASP A 598 3.47 -13.51 35.22
C ASP A 598 2.34 -12.76 35.95
N GLU A 599 2.67 -11.96 36.96
CA GLU A 599 1.69 -11.12 37.66
C GLU A 599 1.36 -9.82 36.89
N LEU A 600 2.28 -9.31 36.07
CA LEU A 600 2.09 -8.10 35.29
C LEU A 600 1.22 -8.32 34.06
N ARG A 601 1.47 -9.40 33.35
CA ARG A 601 0.80 -9.66 32.06
C ARG A 601 -0.74 -9.70 32.15
N PRO A 602 -1.36 -10.32 33.17
CA PRO A 602 -2.83 -10.29 33.32
C PRO A 602 -3.41 -8.93 33.67
N ARG A 603 -2.58 -7.98 34.13
CA ARG A 603 -3.02 -6.62 34.50
C ARG A 603 -3.02 -5.66 33.33
N LEU A 604 -2.43 -6.03 32.20
CA LEU A 604 -2.42 -5.21 30.99
C LEU A 604 -3.85 -5.08 30.44
N LEU A 605 -4.23 -3.87 29.98
CA LEU A 605 -5.55 -3.60 29.41
C LEU A 605 -5.78 -4.37 28.09
N ALA A 606 -4.73 -4.51 27.29
CA ALA A 606 -4.68 -5.48 26.20
C ALA A 606 -3.56 -6.44 26.54
N PRO A 607 -3.85 -7.63 27.13
CA PRO A 607 -2.84 -8.61 27.43
C PRO A 607 -2.02 -8.83 26.18
N ALA A 608 -0.72 -8.47 26.24
CA ALA A 608 0.14 -8.55 25.08
C ALA A 608 0.12 -9.98 24.58
N LEU A 609 -0.44 -10.20 23.42
CA LEU A 609 -0.30 -11.42 22.65
C LEU A 609 1.19 -11.65 22.32
N ASN A 610 1.97 -10.57 22.37
CA ASN A 610 3.41 -10.59 22.17
C ASN A 610 4.14 -10.85 23.49
N THR A 611 4.60 -12.08 23.68
CA THR A 611 5.41 -12.51 24.83
C THR A 611 6.83 -11.90 24.83
N SER A 612 7.25 -11.23 23.77
CA SER A 612 8.54 -10.52 23.68
C SER A 612 8.47 -9.06 24.11
N GLN A 613 7.37 -8.63 24.73
CA GLN A 613 7.23 -7.29 25.27
C GLN A 613 8.29 -7.03 26.34
N ASP A 614 8.99 -5.88 26.25
CA ASP A 614 10.08 -5.57 27.15
C ASP A 614 9.58 -5.34 28.57
N LEU A 615 10.30 -5.93 29.50
CA LEU A 615 10.22 -5.64 30.91
C LEU A 615 11.38 -4.76 31.31
N TYR A 616 11.10 -3.77 32.11
CA TYR A 616 12.09 -2.80 32.56
C TYR A 616 12.30 -2.94 34.08
N VAL A 617 13.51 -3.19 34.48
CA VAL A 617 13.92 -3.30 35.88
C VAL A 617 14.89 -2.19 36.20
N SER A 618 14.69 -1.51 37.30
CA SER A 618 15.68 -0.53 37.77
C SER A 618 16.93 -1.21 38.26
N GLU A 619 18.03 -1.02 37.53
CA GLU A 619 19.35 -1.56 37.92
C GLU A 619 19.98 -0.81 39.11
N ILE A 620 19.58 0.45 39.32
CA ILE A 620 20.19 1.36 40.31
C ILE A 620 19.62 1.12 41.71
N LEU A 621 18.30 1.04 41.81
CA LEU A 621 17.63 0.99 43.11
C LEU A 621 17.57 -0.40 43.71
N LYS A 622 17.78 -1.45 42.93
CA LYS A 622 17.78 -2.85 43.37
C LYS A 622 16.56 -3.25 44.20
N THR A 623 15.42 -2.61 43.93
CA THR A 623 14.17 -2.86 44.64
C THR A 623 13.47 -4.13 44.20
N GLY A 624 13.86 -4.69 43.05
CA GLY A 624 13.19 -5.79 42.41
C GLY A 624 11.88 -5.40 41.72
N ARG A 625 11.52 -4.11 41.69
CA ARG A 625 10.35 -3.66 40.95
C ARG A 625 10.56 -3.85 39.44
N VAL A 626 9.56 -4.42 38.80
CA VAL A 626 9.52 -4.60 37.35
C VAL A 626 8.44 -3.68 36.78
N MET A 627 8.79 -2.96 35.72
CA MET A 627 7.86 -2.16 34.95
C MET A 627 7.63 -2.80 33.59
N VAL A 628 6.40 -2.78 33.15
CA VAL A 628 6.02 -3.14 31.79
C VAL A 628 5.17 -2.03 31.18
N LYS A 629 5.39 -1.74 29.92
CA LYS A 629 4.57 -0.84 29.14
C LYS A 629 3.80 -1.65 28.10
N ASP A 630 2.48 -1.56 28.14
CA ASP A 630 1.62 -2.20 27.15
C ASP A 630 1.64 -1.39 25.85
N GLU A 631 2.44 -1.86 24.90
CA GLU A 631 2.58 -1.20 23.61
C GLU A 631 1.31 -1.26 22.75
N ASP A 632 0.42 -2.22 22.99
CA ASP A 632 -0.81 -2.38 22.21
C ASP A 632 -1.89 -1.36 22.55
N VAL A 633 -1.86 -0.77 23.75
CA VAL A 633 -2.77 0.30 24.16
C VAL A 633 -2.09 1.67 24.25
N CYS A 634 -0.78 1.75 24.10
CA CYS A 634 -0.04 3.01 24.15
C CYS A 634 -0.41 3.93 22.99
N LEU A 635 -0.79 5.17 23.30
CA LEU A 635 -1.13 6.22 22.33
C LEU A 635 0.09 6.98 21.79
N HIS A 636 1.29 6.70 22.29
CA HIS A 636 2.52 7.44 21.97
C HIS A 636 2.40 8.96 22.25
N CYS A 637 1.59 9.35 23.21
CA CYS A 637 1.33 10.76 23.53
C CYS A 637 2.50 11.49 24.17
N GLY A 638 3.50 10.76 24.68
CA GLY A 638 4.71 11.34 25.27
C GLY A 638 4.56 11.92 26.69
N LEU A 639 3.37 11.88 27.29
CA LEU A 639 3.14 12.45 28.63
C LEU A 639 4.02 11.82 29.71
N CYS A 640 4.32 10.51 29.59
CA CYS A 640 5.27 9.85 30.48
C CYS A 640 6.68 10.42 30.37
N ALA A 641 7.11 10.79 29.17
CA ALA A 641 8.40 11.46 28.96
C ALA A 641 8.41 12.89 29.50
N GLU A 642 7.35 13.66 29.28
CA GLU A 642 7.19 15.01 29.85
C GLU A 642 7.21 15.00 31.37
N ARG A 643 6.55 14.04 31.98
CA ARG A 643 6.41 13.95 33.43
C ARG A 643 7.64 13.38 34.12
N CYS A 644 8.51 12.66 33.41
CA CYS A 644 9.67 11.99 34.00
C CYS A 644 10.73 12.99 34.47
N PRO A 645 11.00 13.10 35.80
CA PRO A 645 11.90 14.12 36.33
C PRO A 645 13.38 13.84 36.00
N THR A 646 13.74 12.62 35.69
CA THR A 646 15.10 12.18 35.43
C THR A 646 15.41 11.96 33.96
N GLY A 647 14.39 12.09 33.09
CA GLY A 647 14.55 11.76 31.67
C GLY A 647 14.72 10.27 31.37
N ALA A 648 14.28 9.39 32.31
CA ALA A 648 14.28 7.95 32.07
C ALA A 648 13.36 7.57 30.89
N TRP A 649 12.28 8.31 30.70
CA TRP A 649 11.48 8.26 29.49
C TRP A 649 11.95 9.35 28.50
N ASP A 650 12.15 8.96 27.25
CA ASP A 650 12.51 9.86 26.15
C ASP A 650 11.62 9.57 24.95
N MET A 651 11.33 10.60 24.14
CA MET A 651 10.69 10.45 22.86
C MET A 651 11.75 10.20 21.79
N GLN A 652 11.61 9.11 21.04
CA GLN A 652 12.57 8.78 20.00
C GLN A 652 11.84 8.48 18.68
N LYS A 653 12.41 8.95 17.56
CA LYS A 653 11.92 8.67 16.22
C LYS A 653 12.66 7.49 15.62
N PHE A 654 11.88 6.52 15.10
CA PHE A 654 12.40 5.45 14.27
C PHE A 654 12.49 5.93 12.83
N LEU A 655 13.67 5.79 12.25
CA LEU A 655 13.90 5.95 10.84
C LEU A 655 14.16 4.57 10.23
N LEU A 656 13.20 4.10 9.45
CA LEU A 656 13.33 2.86 8.69
C LEU A 656 13.61 3.21 7.25
N GLU A 657 14.84 2.96 6.80
CA GLU A 657 15.26 3.18 5.43
C GLU A 657 15.27 1.87 4.65
N MET A 658 14.37 1.76 3.69
CA MET A 658 14.34 0.64 2.75
C MET A 658 15.36 0.87 1.65
N THR A 659 16.09 -0.18 1.31
CA THR A 659 17.11 -0.12 0.26
C THR A 659 16.47 -0.12 -1.12
N HIS A 660 16.88 0.82 -1.95
CA HIS A 660 16.57 0.88 -3.38
C HIS A 660 17.83 0.59 -4.20
N ALA A 661 17.64 0.29 -5.51
CA ALA A 661 18.76 0.15 -6.43
C ALA A 661 19.67 1.39 -6.44
N GLY A 662 20.95 1.20 -6.58
CA GLY A 662 21.94 2.27 -6.64
C GLY A 662 23.14 2.09 -5.72
N PRO A 663 24.01 3.12 -5.60
CA PRO A 663 25.27 3.02 -4.86
C PRO A 663 25.12 2.59 -3.41
N ALA A 664 24.08 3.05 -2.73
CA ALA A 664 23.81 2.67 -1.33
C ALA A 664 23.54 1.18 -1.15
N CYS A 665 22.95 0.54 -2.16
CA CYS A 665 22.71 -0.91 -2.17
C CYS A 665 23.98 -1.72 -2.48
N ARG A 666 24.92 -1.14 -3.22
CA ARG A 666 26.14 -1.82 -3.67
C ARG A 666 27.23 -1.86 -2.60
N VAL A 667 27.29 -0.86 -1.74
CA VAL A 667 28.28 -0.82 -0.65
C VAL A 667 27.77 -1.69 0.49
N GLY A 668 28.45 -2.80 0.76
CA GLY A 668 28.12 -3.65 1.91
C GLY A 668 28.20 -2.86 3.22
N SER A 669 27.35 -3.19 4.18
CA SER A 669 27.14 -2.52 5.48
C SER A 669 28.39 -2.19 6.32
N ALA A 670 29.57 -2.63 5.92
CA ALA A 670 30.82 -2.37 6.61
C ALA A 670 31.42 -0.96 6.37
N GLN A 671 30.98 -0.24 5.32
CA GLN A 671 31.53 1.10 5.02
C GLN A 671 30.62 2.26 5.44
N THR A 672 29.34 2.01 5.67
CA THR A 672 28.39 3.07 6.09
C THR A 672 28.63 3.52 7.54
N SER A 673 29.20 2.66 8.38
CA SER A 673 29.52 3.01 9.78
C SER A 673 30.78 3.91 9.94
N GLN A 674 31.62 4.01 8.93
CA GLN A 674 32.82 4.85 8.98
C GLN A 674 32.65 6.28 8.43
N GLN A 675 31.60 6.52 7.65
CA GLN A 675 31.30 7.88 7.15
C GLN A 675 30.39 8.69 8.09
N GLN A 676 29.84 8.07 9.13
CA GLN A 676 29.02 8.76 10.14
C GLN A 676 29.78 9.23 11.36
N THR A 677 31.10 8.98 11.44
CA THR A 677 31.99 9.42 12.51
C THR A 677 33.03 10.48 12.08
N ALA A 678 32.85 11.12 10.92
CA ALA A 678 33.72 12.21 10.49
C ALA A 678 32.98 13.55 10.41
#